data_0a71a8409ecb238970db9cef4076bc88
#
_entry.id   0a71a8409ecb238970db9cef4076bc88
#
_cell.length_a   1.000
_cell.length_b   1.000
_cell.length_c   1.000
_cell.angle_alpha   90.00
_cell.angle_beta   90.00
_cell.angle_gamma   90.00
#
_symmetry.space_group_name_H-M   'P 1'
#
loop_
_entity.id
_entity.type
_entity.pdbx_description
1 polymer ?
#
loop_
_entity_poly.entity_id
_entity_poly.type
_entity_poly.pdbx_seq_one_letter_code
_entity_poly.pdbx_strand_id
1 'polypeptide(L)'
;MLTTLRQIVEKISGEKDLSKALQLVAAKTREALGVDCCSVYVADYIRGRNRLVATDGLNHESAGHVTLKFGEGLVGLVGKKKCILNLANAQEHPNFKYIPEIGEDEFKSFLGVPIIHNDRSLGVLIIQQKESREFNEVEESFLVFLADHLSSILYAAEQKVESEENAEPIKCSFGSGGIAIARGWVWQPHMNLEQVLLKKNNDRETQVELFHQALFQLQLDIDSLTLKMSSNLKNGELTNVFDSYQDIIENSDFSQKVDSKIYDEGWSASSAVKIIAEQMIKDLNTQNKSDAVADIIDLARRLLSRLAHSYLEEFAFSEPVILLAEEITASLIAELPRERVAGIISLKGNATSLAAILARNLNIPTLMGVDLAIDKLDRHLFILDGNRQELFIDPPVGVITEYRGNILRDEENTRLFIAEQNDPAVTQDGVKVNVELNAGLNFDKDSESVLSMIDGVGLYRTEVEFMMHNTFPTELEECVHYEEFLKNFSSTRVRMRTMDVGGDKPLPYMPLDEANPFLGWRGIRISLDKPDLLKTQFRAMLKANRKYENLEIMLPMISSLEEVLQSRKILDEAYKEICEEYSAKIAYPKLGAMIEVPATMFLLEDLAEHLDFFSIGSNDLTQYTLAVDRSNSMVAKLYDCFNPAMVRILWRLYRICVQELECPLAMCGEMAGDPLGAIMLISMGYRELSMNYTEIARIKYVLRRVDTRELAEIFKRAIKLSTTTDIRQMYVDYLKEKGLAEILNIK
;
A
#
# COMPACT_ATOMS: atom_id res chain seq x y z
N MET A 1 -0.24 7.74 -58.00
CA MET A 1 -0.01 8.12 -56.61
C MET A 1 -1.17 8.96 -56.02
N LEU A 2 -1.53 10.12 -56.53
CA LEU A 2 -2.70 10.91 -56.04
C LEU A 2 -4.03 10.15 -56.08
N THR A 3 -4.27 9.37 -57.14
CA THR A 3 -5.46 8.51 -57.28
C THR A 3 -5.52 7.40 -56.23
N THR A 4 -4.39 6.80 -55.94
CA THR A 4 -4.25 5.76 -54.95
C THR A 4 -4.45 6.30 -53.54
N LEU A 5 -3.90 7.50 -53.25
CA LEU A 5 -4.02 8.20 -51.98
C LEU A 5 -5.51 8.55 -51.71
N ARG A 6 -6.23 9.06 -52.71
CA ARG A 6 -7.68 9.33 -52.62
C ARG A 6 -8.47 8.05 -52.33
N GLN A 7 -8.15 6.93 -52.97
CA GLN A 7 -8.80 5.65 -52.73
C GLN A 7 -8.55 5.11 -51.32
N ILE A 8 -7.36 5.35 -50.76
CA ILE A 8 -7.00 4.96 -49.37
C ILE A 8 -7.88 5.78 -48.42
N VAL A 9 -7.93 7.11 -48.60
CA VAL A 9 -8.71 8.04 -47.76
C VAL A 9 -10.20 7.72 -47.80
N GLU A 10 -10.78 7.49 -49.00
CA GLU A 10 -12.21 7.14 -49.15
C GLU A 10 -12.56 5.83 -48.43
N LYS A 11 -11.67 4.81 -48.48
CA LYS A 11 -11.89 3.53 -47.78
C LYS A 11 -11.76 3.63 -46.26
N ILE A 12 -10.83 4.43 -45.78
CA ILE A 12 -10.63 4.65 -44.35
C ILE A 12 -11.81 5.40 -43.74
N SER A 13 -12.30 6.44 -44.43
CA SER A 13 -13.45 7.25 -43.97
C SER A 13 -14.78 6.45 -43.92
N GLY A 14 -14.86 5.32 -44.60
CA GLY A 14 -16.00 4.41 -44.57
C GLY A 14 -15.95 3.32 -43.51
N GLU A 15 -14.79 3.08 -42.88
CA GLU A 15 -14.63 2.02 -41.88
C GLU A 15 -15.01 2.55 -40.50
N LYS A 16 -15.86 1.79 -39.79
CA LYS A 16 -16.33 2.15 -38.45
C LYS A 16 -15.39 1.68 -37.33
N ASP A 17 -14.59 0.68 -37.60
CA ASP A 17 -13.64 0.09 -36.65
C ASP A 17 -12.26 0.73 -36.86
N LEU A 18 -11.79 1.50 -35.87
CA LEU A 18 -10.51 2.20 -35.93
C LEU A 18 -9.33 1.24 -36.16
N SER A 19 -9.32 0.08 -35.51
CA SER A 19 -8.24 -0.90 -35.64
C SER A 19 -8.16 -1.45 -37.07
N LYS A 20 -9.30 -1.77 -37.67
CA LYS A 20 -9.38 -2.18 -39.08
C LYS A 20 -8.99 -1.07 -40.03
N ALA A 21 -9.40 0.16 -39.75
CA ALA A 21 -9.04 1.35 -40.55
C ALA A 21 -7.52 1.55 -40.57
N LEU A 22 -6.86 1.49 -39.40
CA LEU A 22 -5.41 1.64 -39.28
C LEU A 22 -4.64 0.47 -39.93
N GLN A 23 -5.15 -0.76 -39.81
CA GLN A 23 -4.57 -1.91 -40.51
C GLN A 23 -4.68 -1.79 -42.02
N LEU A 24 -5.78 -1.25 -42.51
CA LEU A 24 -5.98 -0.96 -43.97
C LEU A 24 -5.00 0.12 -44.42
N VAL A 25 -4.74 1.15 -43.59
CA VAL A 25 -3.73 2.19 -43.87
C VAL A 25 -2.36 1.54 -44.06
N ALA A 26 -1.92 0.73 -43.09
CA ALA A 26 -0.62 0.08 -43.12
C ALA A 26 -0.45 -0.76 -44.40
N ALA A 27 -1.43 -1.63 -44.69
CA ALA A 27 -1.39 -2.51 -45.86
C ALA A 27 -1.39 -1.76 -47.20
N LYS A 28 -2.27 -0.74 -47.32
CA LYS A 28 -2.39 0.02 -48.57
C LYS A 28 -1.25 0.99 -48.82
N THR A 29 -0.69 1.56 -47.74
CA THR A 29 0.51 2.41 -47.86
C THR A 29 1.72 1.58 -48.32
N ARG A 30 1.91 0.41 -47.71
CA ARG A 30 2.97 -0.52 -48.12
C ARG A 30 2.86 -0.89 -49.60
N GLU A 31 1.65 -1.28 -50.05
CA GLU A 31 1.37 -1.60 -51.46
C GLU A 31 1.62 -0.42 -52.40
N ALA A 32 1.13 0.77 -52.04
CA ALA A 32 1.19 1.98 -52.87
C ALA A 32 2.61 2.53 -53.07
N LEU A 33 3.46 2.42 -52.05
CA LEU A 33 4.84 2.90 -52.08
C LEU A 33 5.84 1.78 -52.45
N GLY A 34 5.42 0.52 -52.51
CA GLY A 34 6.28 -0.63 -52.80
C GLY A 34 7.39 -0.83 -51.73
N VAL A 35 7.07 -0.51 -50.48
CA VAL A 35 8.01 -0.63 -49.34
C VAL A 35 7.83 -1.97 -48.64
N ASP A 36 8.81 -2.38 -47.84
CA ASP A 36 8.78 -3.68 -47.18
C ASP A 36 7.92 -3.69 -45.91
N CYS A 37 7.81 -2.54 -45.23
CA CYS A 37 7.00 -2.42 -44.03
C CYS A 37 6.32 -1.03 -43.92
N CYS A 38 5.10 -1.02 -43.35
CA CYS A 38 4.42 0.17 -42.87
C CYS A 38 3.76 -0.10 -41.53
N SER A 39 3.94 0.82 -40.56
CA SER A 39 3.40 0.68 -39.21
C SER A 39 2.83 1.98 -38.68
N VAL A 40 1.79 1.86 -37.85
CA VAL A 40 1.11 2.99 -37.20
C VAL A 40 1.24 2.81 -35.70
N TYR A 41 1.81 3.82 -35.05
CA TYR A 41 1.88 3.93 -33.60
C TYR A 41 0.92 5.03 -33.16
N VAL A 42 0.16 4.77 -32.09
CA VAL A 42 -0.76 5.74 -31.47
C VAL A 42 -0.23 6.12 -30.10
N ALA A 43 -0.29 7.41 -29.79
CA ALA A 43 0.18 7.95 -28.53
C ALA A 43 -0.82 7.67 -27.40
N ASP A 44 -0.42 6.97 -26.36
CA ASP A 44 -1.10 6.82 -25.10
C ASP A 44 -0.52 7.83 -24.10
N TYR A 45 -1.20 8.97 -23.95
CA TYR A 45 -0.74 10.05 -23.08
C TYR A 45 -0.91 9.73 -21.59
N ILE A 46 -1.82 8.83 -21.24
CA ILE A 46 -2.06 8.42 -19.86
C ILE A 46 -0.84 7.63 -19.36
N ARG A 47 -0.35 6.70 -20.19
CA ARG A 47 0.83 5.86 -19.86
C ARG A 47 2.15 6.41 -20.35
N GLY A 48 2.16 7.55 -21.05
CA GLY A 48 3.37 8.20 -21.59
C GLY A 48 4.11 7.38 -22.65
N ARG A 49 3.38 6.62 -23.48
CA ARG A 49 3.93 5.65 -24.42
C ARG A 49 3.31 5.77 -25.81
N ASN A 50 4.06 5.36 -26.85
CA ASN A 50 3.52 5.10 -28.18
C ASN A 50 3.26 3.60 -28.31
N ARG A 51 2.04 3.19 -28.65
CA ARG A 51 1.63 1.79 -28.82
C ARG A 51 1.55 1.47 -30.32
N LEU A 52 2.17 0.37 -30.75
CA LEU A 52 2.01 -0.18 -32.10
C LEU A 52 0.58 -0.70 -32.25
N VAL A 53 -0.23 -0.07 -33.10
CA VAL A 53 -1.65 -0.43 -33.28
C VAL A 53 -1.89 -1.19 -34.57
N ALA A 54 -1.15 -0.86 -35.63
CA ALA A 54 -1.26 -1.53 -36.91
C ALA A 54 0.11 -1.69 -37.57
N THR A 55 0.33 -2.81 -38.24
CA THR A 55 1.56 -3.05 -39.00
C THR A 55 1.27 -3.99 -40.19
N ASP A 56 1.98 -3.75 -41.30
CA ASP A 56 2.08 -4.65 -42.42
C ASP A 56 3.56 -4.74 -42.85
N GLY A 57 4.15 -5.92 -42.69
CA GLY A 57 5.57 -6.20 -42.91
C GLY A 57 6.37 -6.54 -41.65
N LEU A 58 5.88 -6.23 -40.44
CA LEU A 58 6.40 -6.73 -39.15
C LEU A 58 5.53 -7.89 -38.65
N ASN A 59 5.94 -8.48 -37.52
CA ASN A 59 5.14 -9.51 -36.86
C ASN A 59 3.77 -8.97 -36.43
N HIS A 60 2.69 -9.49 -37.05
CA HIS A 60 1.32 -9.07 -36.79
C HIS A 60 0.86 -9.27 -35.33
N GLU A 61 1.42 -10.28 -34.63
CA GLU A 61 1.09 -10.53 -33.22
C GLU A 61 1.61 -9.44 -32.28
N SER A 62 2.55 -8.61 -32.73
CA SER A 62 3.12 -7.51 -31.97
C SER A 62 2.18 -6.29 -31.88
N ALA A 63 1.19 -6.19 -32.76
CA ALA A 63 0.21 -5.10 -32.74
C ALA A 63 -0.66 -5.20 -31.47
N GLY A 64 -0.77 -4.08 -30.75
CA GLY A 64 -1.46 -3.99 -29.47
C GLY A 64 -0.60 -4.28 -28.24
N HIS A 65 0.53 -4.99 -28.36
CA HIS A 65 1.38 -5.41 -27.25
C HIS A 65 2.68 -4.60 -27.14
N VAL A 66 3.26 -4.18 -28.25
CA VAL A 66 4.52 -3.42 -28.24
C VAL A 66 4.28 -1.95 -27.95
N THR A 67 5.00 -1.44 -26.95
CA THR A 67 4.95 -0.02 -26.54
C THR A 67 6.36 0.56 -26.38
N LEU A 68 6.51 1.85 -26.71
CA LEU A 68 7.73 2.63 -26.57
C LEU A 68 7.46 3.88 -25.75
N LYS A 69 8.27 4.20 -24.76
CA LYS A 69 8.15 5.47 -24.00
C LYS A 69 8.29 6.67 -24.93
N PHE A 70 7.71 7.81 -24.56
CA PHE A 70 7.90 9.04 -25.31
C PHE A 70 9.40 9.41 -25.35
N GLY A 71 9.92 9.61 -26.57
CA GLY A 71 11.35 9.86 -26.81
C GLY A 71 12.23 8.61 -26.93
N GLU A 72 11.69 7.42 -26.71
CA GLU A 72 12.41 6.16 -26.79
C GLU A 72 12.40 5.60 -28.23
N GLY A 73 13.57 5.22 -28.74
CA GLY A 73 13.71 4.76 -30.11
C GLY A 73 13.47 5.85 -31.16
N LEU A 74 13.49 5.46 -32.45
CA LEU A 74 13.24 6.41 -33.55
C LEU A 74 11.79 6.89 -33.57
N VAL A 75 10.85 6.01 -33.30
CA VAL A 75 9.41 6.33 -33.23
C VAL A 75 9.15 7.35 -32.12
N GLY A 76 9.68 7.10 -30.91
CA GLY A 76 9.52 8.03 -29.80
C GLY A 76 10.19 9.38 -30.05
N LEU A 77 11.32 9.40 -30.79
CA LEU A 77 12.00 10.63 -31.19
C LEU A 77 11.14 11.46 -32.15
N VAL A 78 10.56 10.83 -33.20
CA VAL A 78 9.65 11.50 -34.15
C VAL A 78 8.44 12.09 -33.44
N GLY A 79 7.78 11.33 -32.58
CA GLY A 79 6.60 11.81 -31.83
C GLY A 79 6.94 12.96 -30.87
N LYS A 80 8.07 12.88 -30.15
CA LYS A 80 8.50 13.90 -29.19
C LYS A 80 8.95 15.20 -29.86
N LYS A 81 9.76 15.10 -30.95
CA LYS A 81 10.27 16.27 -31.67
C LYS A 81 9.26 16.86 -32.66
N LYS A 82 8.20 16.11 -32.95
CA LYS A 82 7.19 16.48 -33.96
C LYS A 82 7.79 16.82 -35.32
N CYS A 83 8.82 16.11 -35.73
CA CYS A 83 9.53 16.32 -36.99
C CYS A 83 9.66 15.02 -37.76
N ILE A 84 9.76 15.13 -39.08
CA ILE A 84 10.03 14.02 -39.97
C ILE A 84 11.44 13.52 -39.76
N LEU A 85 11.63 12.21 -39.79
CA LEU A 85 12.93 11.57 -39.71
C LEU A 85 13.09 10.61 -40.87
N ASN A 86 14.00 10.91 -41.79
CA ASN A 86 14.31 10.10 -42.99
C ASN A 86 15.77 9.63 -42.89
N LEU A 87 15.98 8.32 -42.80
CA LEU A 87 17.27 7.70 -42.58
C LEU A 87 17.53 6.57 -43.57
N ALA A 88 18.67 6.59 -44.25
CA ALA A 88 19.14 5.50 -45.08
C ALA A 88 19.59 4.28 -44.26
N ASN A 89 20.06 4.50 -43.04
CA ASN A 89 20.61 3.48 -42.14
C ASN A 89 20.14 3.74 -40.71
N ALA A 90 18.95 3.23 -40.37
CA ALA A 90 18.29 3.43 -39.09
C ALA A 90 19.11 2.88 -37.91
N GLN A 91 19.79 1.75 -38.13
CA GLN A 91 20.55 1.03 -37.10
C GLN A 91 21.78 1.82 -36.61
N GLU A 92 22.31 2.75 -37.42
CA GLU A 92 23.46 3.59 -37.06
C GLU A 92 23.05 4.85 -36.26
N HIS A 93 21.76 5.13 -36.13
CA HIS A 93 21.30 6.31 -35.43
C HIS A 93 21.40 6.14 -33.89
N PRO A 94 21.94 7.11 -33.13
CA PRO A 94 22.14 7.00 -31.68
C PRO A 94 20.89 6.63 -30.87
N ASN A 95 19.71 7.02 -31.33
CA ASN A 95 18.44 6.68 -30.70
C ASN A 95 17.80 5.39 -31.23
N PHE A 96 18.50 4.61 -32.08
CA PHE A 96 17.94 3.34 -32.52
C PHE A 96 17.80 2.39 -31.32
N LYS A 97 16.65 1.80 -31.18
CA LYS A 97 16.38 0.76 -30.17
C LYS A 97 15.83 -0.48 -30.84
N TYR A 98 16.56 -1.57 -30.72
CA TYR A 98 16.16 -2.87 -31.21
C TYR A 98 15.06 -3.51 -30.33
N ILE A 99 13.99 -4.00 -30.94
CA ILE A 99 12.89 -4.68 -30.26
C ILE A 99 12.74 -6.08 -30.88
N PRO A 100 13.17 -7.15 -30.18
CA PRO A 100 13.17 -8.51 -30.72
C PRO A 100 11.79 -9.02 -31.18
N GLU A 101 10.73 -8.58 -30.49
CA GLU A 101 9.36 -9.07 -30.69
C GLU A 101 8.75 -8.66 -32.03
N ILE A 102 9.25 -7.57 -32.66
CA ILE A 102 8.65 -7.03 -33.89
C ILE A 102 9.37 -7.47 -35.16
N GLY A 103 10.60 -8.00 -35.05
CA GLY A 103 11.36 -8.52 -36.20
C GLY A 103 11.94 -7.42 -37.09
N GLU A 104 12.53 -6.38 -36.50
CA GLU A 104 13.12 -5.23 -37.20
C GLU A 104 14.52 -5.48 -37.80
N ASP A 105 15.11 -6.63 -37.60
CA ASP A 105 16.52 -6.90 -37.93
C ASP A 105 16.89 -6.67 -39.39
N GLU A 106 15.93 -6.89 -40.28
CA GLU A 106 16.17 -6.84 -41.73
C GLU A 106 16.05 -5.45 -42.33
N PHE A 107 15.48 -4.47 -41.58
CA PHE A 107 15.16 -3.14 -42.12
C PHE A 107 16.31 -2.14 -41.85
N LYS A 108 16.81 -1.53 -42.91
CA LYS A 108 17.88 -0.52 -42.87
C LYS A 108 17.34 0.88 -42.99
N SER A 109 16.44 1.13 -43.94
CA SER A 109 15.89 2.46 -44.17
C SER A 109 14.66 2.71 -43.30
N PHE A 110 14.52 3.93 -42.81
CA PHE A 110 13.42 4.38 -41.96
C PHE A 110 12.92 5.74 -42.38
N LEU A 111 11.64 5.90 -42.58
CA LEU A 111 10.97 7.18 -42.67
C LEU A 111 9.81 7.21 -41.66
N GLY A 112 9.89 8.13 -40.71
CA GLY A 112 8.87 8.37 -39.71
C GLY A 112 8.27 9.76 -39.82
N VAL A 113 6.95 9.83 -39.83
CA VAL A 113 6.16 11.07 -39.91
C VAL A 113 5.25 11.16 -38.70
N PRO A 114 5.26 12.28 -37.92
CA PRO A 114 4.36 12.43 -36.78
C PRO A 114 2.94 12.73 -37.25
N ILE A 115 1.95 12.14 -36.57
CA ILE A 115 0.53 12.40 -36.76
C ILE A 115 0.16 13.50 -35.76
N ILE A 116 -0.07 14.72 -36.24
CA ILE A 116 -0.26 15.92 -35.39
C ILE A 116 -1.66 16.49 -35.55
N HIS A 117 -2.33 16.82 -34.45
CA HIS A 117 -3.56 17.57 -34.40
C HIS A 117 -3.47 18.66 -33.30
N ASN A 118 -3.75 19.93 -33.68
CA ASN A 118 -3.68 21.07 -32.76
C ASN A 118 -2.40 21.11 -31.90
N ASP A 119 -1.23 20.98 -32.56
CA ASP A 119 0.09 20.93 -31.95
C ASP A 119 0.34 19.74 -30.99
N ARG A 120 -0.53 18.75 -30.97
CA ARG A 120 -0.39 17.51 -30.20
C ARG A 120 -0.08 16.34 -31.14
N SER A 121 0.94 15.53 -30.81
CA SER A 121 1.29 14.35 -31.58
C SER A 121 0.40 13.17 -31.18
N LEU A 122 -0.59 12.82 -31.98
CA LEU A 122 -1.50 11.69 -31.72
C LEU A 122 -0.90 10.34 -32.06
N GLY A 123 0.26 10.32 -32.73
CA GLY A 123 0.93 9.10 -33.12
C GLY A 123 2.08 9.32 -34.10
N VAL A 124 2.58 8.22 -34.64
CA VAL A 124 3.64 8.21 -35.64
C VAL A 124 3.31 7.18 -36.73
N LEU A 125 3.40 7.58 -37.99
CA LEU A 125 3.33 6.73 -39.16
C LEU A 125 4.73 6.48 -39.66
N ILE A 126 5.10 5.20 -39.86
CA ILE A 126 6.44 4.84 -40.31
C ILE A 126 6.37 3.91 -41.52
N ILE A 127 7.37 4.04 -42.40
CA ILE A 127 7.71 3.03 -43.41
C ILE A 127 9.19 2.63 -43.30
N GLN A 128 9.46 1.36 -43.63
CA GLN A 128 10.79 0.80 -43.55
C GLN A 128 11.08 -0.04 -44.79
N GLN A 129 12.37 -0.16 -45.14
CA GLN A 129 12.82 -0.94 -46.25
C GLN A 129 14.11 -1.71 -45.90
N LYS A 130 14.26 -2.93 -46.46
CA LYS A 130 15.43 -3.76 -46.24
C LYS A 130 16.67 -3.22 -46.94
N GLU A 131 16.50 -2.55 -48.08
CA GLU A 131 17.59 -1.89 -48.79
C GLU A 131 17.93 -0.56 -48.11
N SER A 132 19.22 -0.23 -48.05
CA SER A 132 19.71 1.05 -47.50
C SER A 132 19.53 2.15 -48.57
N ARG A 133 18.57 3.06 -48.34
CA ARG A 133 18.32 4.26 -49.16
C ARG A 133 17.61 5.34 -48.37
N GLU A 134 17.74 6.56 -48.76
CA GLU A 134 16.83 7.60 -48.33
C GLU A 134 15.54 7.56 -49.15
N PHE A 135 14.42 7.84 -48.50
CA PHE A 135 13.12 8.01 -49.17
C PHE A 135 13.07 9.35 -49.87
N ASN A 136 12.50 9.39 -51.06
CA ASN A 136 12.46 10.60 -51.88
C ASN A 136 11.31 11.54 -51.43
N GLU A 137 11.33 12.80 -51.91
CA GLU A 137 10.36 13.83 -51.55
C GLU A 137 8.91 13.44 -51.85
N VAL A 138 8.66 12.59 -52.83
CA VAL A 138 7.32 12.13 -53.20
C VAL A 138 6.77 11.12 -52.20
N GLU A 139 7.62 10.22 -51.71
CA GLU A 139 7.28 9.24 -50.68
C GLU A 139 7.07 9.95 -49.33
N GLU A 140 7.91 10.93 -49.01
CA GLU A 140 7.80 11.74 -47.79
C GLU A 140 6.48 12.55 -47.82
N SER A 141 6.18 13.27 -48.92
CA SER A 141 4.94 14.05 -49.09
C SER A 141 3.69 13.16 -49.02
N PHE A 142 3.78 11.92 -49.53
CA PHE A 142 2.69 10.94 -49.43
C PHE A 142 2.38 10.57 -48.01
N LEU A 143 3.43 10.26 -47.18
CA LEU A 143 3.27 9.94 -45.79
C LEU A 143 2.74 11.12 -44.98
N VAL A 144 3.26 12.33 -45.22
CA VAL A 144 2.79 13.57 -44.55
C VAL A 144 1.32 13.79 -44.76
N PHE A 145 0.86 13.70 -46.03
CA PHE A 145 -0.56 13.88 -46.36
C PHE A 145 -1.45 12.82 -45.69
N LEU A 146 -0.96 11.57 -45.63
CA LEU A 146 -1.69 10.49 -44.98
C LEU A 146 -1.74 10.67 -43.44
N ALA A 147 -0.63 11.11 -42.84
CA ALA A 147 -0.55 11.42 -41.43
C ALA A 147 -1.48 12.56 -41.01
N ASP A 148 -1.59 13.60 -41.84
CA ASP A 148 -2.53 14.70 -41.64
C ASP A 148 -3.99 14.23 -41.64
N HIS A 149 -4.33 13.34 -42.58
CA HIS A 149 -5.67 12.76 -42.66
C HIS A 149 -5.97 11.82 -41.48
N LEU A 150 -4.99 11.01 -41.06
CA LEU A 150 -5.10 10.16 -39.91
C LEU A 150 -5.26 10.95 -38.61
N SER A 151 -4.71 12.17 -38.54
CA SER A 151 -4.83 13.04 -37.37
C SER A 151 -6.28 13.33 -37.02
N SER A 152 -7.09 13.65 -38.02
CA SER A 152 -8.52 13.92 -37.84
C SER A 152 -9.32 12.68 -37.43
N ILE A 153 -8.96 11.51 -37.95
CA ILE A 153 -9.61 10.24 -37.63
C ILE A 153 -9.26 9.83 -36.21
N LEU A 154 -7.97 9.88 -35.83
CA LEU A 154 -7.53 9.58 -34.50
C LEU A 154 -8.09 10.51 -33.45
N TYR A 155 -8.15 11.81 -33.74
CA TYR A 155 -8.78 12.80 -32.87
C TYR A 155 -10.29 12.54 -32.66
N ALA A 156 -11.01 12.25 -33.71
CA ALA A 156 -12.44 11.90 -33.62
C ALA A 156 -12.67 10.56 -32.87
N ALA A 157 -11.76 9.61 -33.02
CA ALA A 157 -11.83 8.37 -32.32
C ALA A 157 -11.44 8.54 -30.83
N GLU A 158 -10.43 9.36 -30.51
CA GLU A 158 -10.04 9.72 -29.15
C GLU A 158 -11.22 10.36 -28.40
N GLN A 159 -11.96 11.27 -29.04
CA GLN A 159 -13.17 11.88 -28.48
C GLN A 159 -14.30 10.86 -28.22
N LYS A 160 -14.43 9.82 -29.04
CA LYS A 160 -15.39 8.73 -28.83
C LYS A 160 -14.93 7.74 -27.77
N VAL A 161 -13.66 7.42 -27.74
CA VAL A 161 -13.03 6.44 -26.86
C VAL A 161 -12.85 7.03 -25.46
N GLU A 162 -12.62 8.34 -25.31
CA GLU A 162 -12.65 9.03 -24.01
C GLU A 162 -13.94 8.75 -23.23
N SER A 163 -15.04 8.42 -23.90
CA SER A 163 -16.30 8.06 -23.24
C SER A 163 -16.42 6.56 -22.86
N GLU A 164 -15.66 5.66 -23.46
CA GLU A 164 -15.77 4.20 -23.25
C GLU A 164 -14.53 3.58 -22.56
N GLU A 165 -13.30 4.02 -22.90
CA GLU A 165 -12.06 3.49 -22.25
C GLU A 165 -11.85 4.04 -20.83
N ASN A 166 -12.33 5.23 -20.52
CA ASN A 166 -12.31 5.77 -19.15
C ASN A 166 -13.32 5.08 -18.21
N ALA A 167 -14.10 4.13 -18.70
CA ALA A 167 -14.96 3.27 -17.89
C ALA A 167 -14.21 2.08 -17.27
N GLU A 168 -13.02 1.72 -17.78
CA GLU A 168 -12.21 0.64 -17.21
C GLU A 168 -11.20 1.18 -16.18
N PRO A 169 -11.13 0.57 -14.99
CA PRO A 169 -10.19 0.99 -13.96
C PRO A 169 -8.76 0.58 -14.28
N ILE A 170 -7.82 1.44 -13.93
CA ILE A 170 -6.40 1.08 -13.87
C ILE A 170 -6.17 0.31 -12.57
N LYS A 171 -5.66 -0.92 -12.67
CA LYS A 171 -5.30 -1.73 -11.49
C LYS A 171 -4.00 -1.22 -10.89
N CYS A 172 -4.00 -1.04 -9.58
CA CYS A 172 -2.90 -0.46 -8.81
C CYS A 172 -2.52 -1.34 -7.63
N SER A 173 -1.43 -0.98 -6.95
CA SER A 173 -1.05 -1.63 -5.69
C SER A 173 -1.72 -0.94 -4.51
N PHE A 174 -2.00 -1.72 -3.47
CA PHE A 174 -2.64 -1.24 -2.25
C PHE A 174 -1.72 -0.30 -1.46
N GLY A 175 -2.28 0.79 -0.96
CA GLY A 175 -1.65 1.66 0.02
C GLY A 175 -2.54 1.78 1.27
N SER A 176 -3.73 2.39 1.12
CA SER A 176 -4.73 2.53 2.17
C SER A 176 -6.12 2.40 1.56
N GLY A 177 -7.07 1.81 2.31
CA GLY A 177 -8.46 1.65 1.89
C GLY A 177 -9.23 2.98 1.86
N GLY A 178 -10.45 2.93 1.32
CA GLY A 178 -11.35 4.06 1.18
C GLY A 178 -11.55 4.48 -0.29
N ILE A 179 -12.53 5.36 -0.51
CA ILE A 179 -12.86 5.88 -1.84
C ILE A 179 -12.74 7.40 -1.80
N ALA A 180 -12.05 7.96 -2.81
CA ALA A 180 -11.94 9.40 -3.00
C ALA A 180 -12.35 9.81 -4.42
N ILE A 181 -13.11 10.90 -4.52
CA ILE A 181 -13.47 11.54 -5.81
C ILE A 181 -13.07 13.00 -5.70
N ALA A 182 -11.98 13.37 -6.35
CA ALA A 182 -11.49 14.75 -6.36
C ALA A 182 -10.62 15.02 -7.60
N ARG A 183 -10.28 16.30 -7.79
CA ARG A 183 -9.31 16.68 -8.81
C ARG A 183 -7.89 16.36 -8.36
N GLY A 184 -7.07 15.92 -9.29
CA GLY A 184 -5.65 15.67 -9.06
C GLY A 184 -4.89 16.98 -8.85
N TRP A 185 -3.94 16.95 -7.94
CA TRP A 185 -2.91 17.97 -7.75
C TRP A 185 -1.55 17.32 -7.79
N VAL A 186 -0.78 17.68 -8.82
CA VAL A 186 0.55 17.08 -9.03
C VAL A 186 1.56 17.83 -8.16
N TRP A 187 2.08 17.11 -7.17
CA TRP A 187 3.16 17.62 -6.35
C TRP A 187 4.49 17.50 -7.08
N GLN A 188 5.09 18.63 -7.36
CA GLN A 188 6.45 18.73 -7.91
C GLN A 188 7.34 19.45 -6.91
N PRO A 189 8.39 18.83 -6.42
CA PRO A 189 9.33 19.51 -5.54
C PRO A 189 10.02 20.66 -6.28
N HIS A 190 10.04 21.85 -5.67
CA HIS A 190 10.62 23.06 -6.28
C HIS A 190 12.10 22.95 -6.62
N MET A 191 12.84 22.04 -5.98
CA MET A 191 14.25 21.78 -6.24
C MET A 191 14.51 20.28 -6.42
N ASN A 192 15.02 19.91 -7.59
CA ASN A 192 15.51 18.55 -7.82
C ASN A 192 17.04 18.55 -7.76
N LEU A 193 17.63 17.52 -7.13
CA LEU A 193 19.10 17.33 -7.07
C LEU A 193 19.76 17.46 -8.45
N GLU A 194 19.10 16.97 -9.50
CA GLU A 194 19.60 17.05 -10.89
C GLU A 194 19.69 18.48 -11.42
N GLN A 195 18.87 19.42 -10.96
CA GLN A 195 18.83 20.80 -11.42
C GLN A 195 19.91 21.69 -10.78
N VAL A 196 20.53 21.23 -9.70
CA VAL A 196 21.61 21.98 -9.05
C VAL A 196 22.89 21.94 -9.90
N LEU A 197 23.28 23.08 -10.41
CA LEU A 197 24.51 23.22 -11.16
C LEU A 197 25.74 23.22 -10.20
N LEU A 198 26.69 22.35 -10.48
CA LEU A 198 27.93 22.30 -9.71
C LEU A 198 28.77 23.58 -9.93
N LYS A 199 28.95 24.34 -8.85
CA LYS A 199 29.73 25.61 -8.85
C LYS A 199 30.73 25.61 -7.73
N LYS A 200 31.95 26.15 -8.01
CA LYS A 200 32.93 26.46 -6.98
C LYS A 200 32.75 27.89 -6.49
N ASN A 201 33.05 28.11 -5.21
CA ASN A 201 33.00 29.41 -4.58
C ASN A 201 34.31 29.65 -3.80
N ASN A 202 34.92 30.81 -3.98
CA ASN A 202 36.17 31.14 -3.30
C ASN A 202 35.99 31.62 -1.87
N ASP A 203 34.77 32.08 -1.54
CA ASP A 203 34.41 32.50 -0.18
C ASP A 203 33.88 31.29 0.62
N ARG A 204 34.84 30.51 1.10
CA ARG A 204 34.55 29.22 1.77
C ARG A 204 33.87 29.40 3.12
N GLU A 205 34.27 30.43 3.88
CA GLU A 205 33.75 30.72 5.20
C GLU A 205 32.24 31.04 5.13
N THR A 206 31.85 31.94 4.24
CA THR A 206 30.44 32.27 4.00
C THR A 206 29.63 31.07 3.51
N GLN A 207 30.22 30.18 2.69
CA GLN A 207 29.50 28.98 2.22
C GLN A 207 29.24 27.97 3.34
N VAL A 208 30.20 27.77 4.25
CA VAL A 208 30.01 26.92 5.45
C VAL A 208 28.97 27.54 6.37
N GLU A 209 29.02 28.84 6.59
CA GLU A 209 28.05 29.54 7.42
C GLU A 209 26.59 29.42 6.87
N LEU A 210 26.43 29.61 5.54
CA LEU A 210 25.13 29.41 4.87
C LEU A 210 24.63 27.99 5.00
N PHE A 211 25.50 27.00 4.88
CA PHE A 211 25.11 25.59 5.06
C PHE A 211 24.64 25.33 6.49
N HIS A 212 25.38 25.76 7.51
CA HIS A 212 25.01 25.57 8.90
C HIS A 212 23.74 26.33 9.27
N GLN A 213 23.50 27.52 8.75
CA GLN A 213 22.26 28.26 8.91
C GLN A 213 21.07 27.49 8.30
N ALA A 214 21.24 26.96 7.08
CA ALA A 214 20.19 26.15 6.44
C ALA A 214 19.90 24.85 7.21
N LEU A 215 20.94 24.19 7.71
CA LEU A 215 20.81 22.97 8.51
C LEU A 215 20.09 23.23 9.83
N PHE A 216 20.44 24.29 10.54
CA PHE A 216 19.78 24.70 11.79
C PHE A 216 18.29 25.03 11.58
N GLN A 217 17.96 25.75 10.51
CA GLN A 217 16.58 26.06 10.17
C GLN A 217 15.79 24.80 9.82
N LEU A 218 16.40 23.85 9.09
CA LEU A 218 15.78 22.56 8.80
C LEU A 218 15.49 21.77 10.07
N GLN A 219 16.40 21.76 11.03
CA GLN A 219 16.21 21.08 12.31
C GLN A 219 15.03 21.67 13.10
N LEU A 220 14.91 23.01 13.14
CA LEU A 220 13.74 23.67 13.74
C LEU A 220 12.42 23.32 13.06
N ASP A 221 12.43 23.16 11.73
CA ASP A 221 11.23 22.73 11.00
C ASP A 221 10.84 21.30 11.36
N ILE A 222 11.81 20.38 11.41
CA ILE A 222 11.61 18.98 11.79
C ILE A 222 11.04 18.91 13.22
N ASP A 223 11.63 19.64 14.16
CA ASP A 223 11.14 19.71 15.55
C ASP A 223 9.70 20.24 15.62
N SER A 224 9.40 21.29 14.84
CA SER A 224 8.05 21.85 14.74
C SER A 224 7.04 20.88 14.16
N LEU A 225 7.42 20.10 13.13
CA LEU A 225 6.60 19.06 12.53
C LEU A 225 6.39 17.89 13.49
N THR A 226 7.43 17.47 14.17
CA THR A 226 7.38 16.45 15.23
C THR A 226 6.40 16.87 16.35
N LEU A 227 6.48 18.13 16.80
CA LEU A 227 5.55 18.68 17.80
C LEU A 227 4.11 18.78 17.29
N LYS A 228 3.88 19.19 16.04
CA LYS A 228 2.55 19.23 15.43
C LYS A 228 1.97 17.84 15.28
N MET A 229 2.77 16.86 14.90
CA MET A 229 2.33 15.47 14.78
C MET A 229 2.03 14.87 16.16
N SER A 230 2.88 15.09 17.16
CA SER A 230 2.62 14.64 18.54
C SER A 230 1.42 15.33 19.19
N SER A 231 1.05 16.53 18.77
CA SER A 231 -0.17 17.21 19.25
C SER A 231 -1.44 16.77 18.52
N ASN A 232 -1.34 16.37 17.25
CA ASN A 232 -2.46 15.90 16.43
C ASN A 232 -2.68 14.38 16.56
N LEU A 233 -1.64 13.63 16.92
CA LEU A 233 -1.62 12.22 17.18
C LEU A 233 -1.11 12.07 18.62
N LYS A 234 -2.02 11.91 19.56
CA LYS A 234 -1.77 11.96 21.01
C LYS A 234 -0.78 10.92 21.56
N ASN A 235 -0.13 10.14 20.73
CA ASN A 235 0.86 9.13 21.13
C ASN A 235 2.07 9.19 20.21
N GLY A 236 3.27 9.15 20.76
CA GLY A 236 4.60 9.37 20.16
C GLY A 236 5.06 8.48 19.01
N GLU A 237 4.17 7.94 18.21
CA GLU A 237 4.42 6.97 17.14
C GLU A 237 5.02 7.53 15.88
N LEU A 238 4.79 8.79 15.64
CA LEU A 238 5.24 9.46 14.43
C LEU A 238 6.38 10.44 14.70
N THR A 239 6.82 10.57 15.94
CA THR A 239 8.08 11.27 16.26
C THR A 239 9.25 10.59 15.54
N ASN A 240 9.23 9.27 15.42
CA ASN A 240 10.29 8.48 14.77
C ASN A 240 10.32 8.60 13.24
N VAL A 241 9.28 9.14 12.59
CA VAL A 241 9.34 9.44 11.15
C VAL A 241 10.48 10.41 10.85
N PHE A 242 10.80 11.29 11.78
CA PHE A 242 11.87 12.25 11.65
C PHE A 242 13.17 11.82 12.34
N ASP A 243 13.19 10.70 13.06
CA ASP A 243 14.41 10.17 13.71
C ASP A 243 15.47 9.81 12.65
N SER A 244 15.08 9.29 11.49
CA SER A 244 15.99 9.06 10.38
C SER A 244 16.66 10.36 9.89
N TYR A 245 15.93 11.47 9.90
CA TYR A 245 16.49 12.80 9.56
C TYR A 245 17.39 13.32 10.66
N GLN A 246 17.01 13.19 11.94
CA GLN A 246 17.85 13.56 13.08
C GLN A 246 19.13 12.73 13.09
N ASP A 247 19.04 11.42 12.88
CA ASP A 247 20.22 10.54 12.77
C ASP A 247 21.16 10.94 11.63
N ILE A 248 20.62 11.33 10.47
CA ILE A 248 21.43 11.82 9.35
C ILE A 248 22.10 13.16 9.72
N ILE A 249 21.39 14.05 10.38
CA ILE A 249 21.87 15.40 10.75
C ILE A 249 22.87 15.33 11.91
N GLU A 250 22.58 14.57 12.96
CA GLU A 250 23.34 14.60 14.23
C GLU A 250 24.39 13.49 14.31
N ASN A 251 24.07 12.27 13.88
CA ASN A 251 24.91 11.09 14.09
C ASN A 251 25.69 10.64 12.85
N SER A 252 25.36 11.18 11.66
CA SER A 252 26.11 10.84 10.44
C SER A 252 27.25 11.83 10.18
N ASP A 253 28.28 11.34 9.47
CA ASP A 253 29.35 12.20 8.94
C ASP A 253 28.84 13.20 7.87
N PHE A 254 27.53 13.33 7.66
CA PHE A 254 26.97 14.15 6.57
C PHE A 254 27.42 15.59 6.66
N SER A 255 27.23 16.24 7.81
CA SER A 255 27.61 17.64 7.99
C SER A 255 29.14 17.85 7.82
N GLN A 256 29.93 16.95 8.41
CA GLN A 256 31.41 17.03 8.29
C GLN A 256 31.89 16.82 6.85
N LYS A 257 31.26 15.89 6.11
CA LYS A 257 31.59 15.64 4.71
C LYS A 257 31.21 16.83 3.83
N VAL A 258 30.05 17.48 4.09
CA VAL A 258 29.66 18.71 3.37
C VAL A 258 30.64 19.84 3.67
N ASP A 259 31.01 20.06 4.94
CA ASP A 259 31.99 21.06 5.34
C ASP A 259 33.34 20.83 4.66
N SER A 260 33.84 19.59 4.63
CA SER A 260 35.11 19.25 3.93
C SER A 260 34.98 19.52 2.44
N LYS A 261 33.87 19.23 1.79
CA LYS A 261 33.66 19.56 0.36
C LYS A 261 33.68 21.06 0.09
N ILE A 262 33.13 21.86 1.00
CA ILE A 262 33.17 23.33 0.89
C ILE A 262 34.58 23.85 1.16
N TYR A 263 35.16 23.45 2.32
CA TYR A 263 36.39 24.05 2.80
C TYR A 263 37.64 23.58 2.03
N ASP A 264 37.77 22.24 1.81
CA ASP A 264 38.97 21.67 1.17
C ASP A 264 38.91 21.76 -0.36
N GLU A 265 37.74 21.47 -0.94
CA GLU A 265 37.58 21.37 -2.40
C GLU A 265 36.99 22.65 -3.03
N GLY A 266 36.48 23.60 -2.24
CA GLY A 266 35.96 24.90 -2.70
C GLY A 266 34.64 24.85 -3.43
N TRP A 267 33.78 23.87 -3.12
CA TRP A 267 32.41 23.81 -3.65
C TRP A 267 31.49 24.81 -2.96
N SER A 268 30.48 25.33 -3.66
CA SER A 268 29.39 26.08 -3.02
C SER A 268 28.58 25.16 -2.11
N ALA A 269 27.91 25.70 -1.10
CA ALA A 269 27.08 24.94 -0.16
C ALA A 269 26.09 24.01 -0.88
N SER A 270 25.34 24.54 -1.86
CA SER A 270 24.40 23.75 -2.63
C SER A 270 25.06 22.61 -3.44
N SER A 271 26.24 22.88 -4.00
CA SER A 271 27.01 21.86 -4.76
C SER A 271 27.54 20.77 -3.84
N ALA A 272 28.03 21.13 -2.65
CA ALA A 272 28.55 20.19 -1.66
C ALA A 272 27.42 19.27 -1.13
N VAL A 273 26.26 19.82 -0.79
CA VAL A 273 25.07 19.05 -0.39
C VAL A 273 24.68 18.05 -1.47
N LYS A 274 24.60 18.48 -2.74
CA LYS A 274 24.31 17.58 -3.87
C LYS A 274 25.29 16.42 -3.96
N ILE A 275 26.60 16.73 -3.97
CA ILE A 275 27.66 15.72 -4.14
C ILE A 275 27.60 14.68 -3.03
N ILE A 276 27.44 15.10 -1.77
CA ILE A 276 27.39 14.18 -0.63
C ILE A 276 26.10 13.36 -0.63
N ALA A 277 24.95 13.98 -0.94
CA ALA A 277 23.69 13.25 -1.07
C ALA A 277 23.75 12.18 -2.17
N GLU A 278 24.29 12.50 -3.35
CA GLU A 278 24.47 11.53 -4.45
C GLU A 278 25.41 10.37 -4.06
N GLN A 279 26.46 10.65 -3.28
CA GLN A 279 27.36 9.61 -2.76
C GLN A 279 26.62 8.67 -1.79
N MET A 280 25.89 9.22 -0.82
CA MET A 280 25.11 8.43 0.14
C MET A 280 24.02 7.60 -0.55
N ILE A 281 23.30 8.17 -1.51
CA ILE A 281 22.31 7.47 -2.33
C ILE A 281 22.95 6.27 -3.05
N LYS A 282 24.13 6.47 -3.63
CA LYS A 282 24.84 5.38 -4.31
C LYS A 282 25.23 4.26 -3.36
N ASP A 283 25.72 4.61 -2.16
CA ASP A 283 26.12 3.63 -1.14
C ASP A 283 24.91 2.85 -0.62
N LEU A 284 23.78 3.49 -0.38
CA LEU A 284 22.54 2.85 0.09
C LEU A 284 21.90 1.98 -1.00
N ASN A 285 21.95 2.39 -2.26
CA ASN A 285 21.46 1.57 -3.37
C ASN A 285 22.25 0.25 -3.49
N THR A 286 23.55 0.24 -3.19
CA THR A 286 24.33 -1.00 -3.13
C THR A 286 23.92 -1.94 -2.00
N GLN A 287 23.24 -1.41 -0.96
CA GLN A 287 22.75 -2.13 0.22
C GLN A 287 21.26 -2.50 0.12
N ASN A 288 20.59 -2.21 -1.01
CA ASN A 288 19.14 -2.41 -1.21
C ASN A 288 18.24 -1.71 -0.17
N LYS A 289 18.65 -0.55 0.36
CA LYS A 289 17.91 0.24 1.35
C LYS A 289 17.11 1.37 0.68
N SER A 290 16.02 1.04 0.00
CA SER A 290 15.21 2.00 -0.77
C SER A 290 14.59 3.13 0.06
N ASP A 291 14.11 2.83 1.27
CA ASP A 291 13.44 3.82 2.13
C ASP A 291 14.43 4.89 2.63
N ALA A 292 15.62 4.47 3.05
CA ALA A 292 16.67 5.40 3.43
C ALA A 292 17.17 6.30 2.27
N VAL A 293 17.09 5.81 1.04
CA VAL A 293 17.38 6.62 -0.17
C VAL A 293 16.34 7.73 -0.33
N ALA A 294 15.05 7.43 -0.13
CA ALA A 294 13.99 8.43 -0.20
C ALA A 294 14.16 9.52 0.86
N ASP A 295 14.54 9.16 2.08
CA ASP A 295 14.79 10.10 3.18
C ASP A 295 15.98 11.04 2.87
N ILE A 296 17.08 10.52 2.33
CA ILE A 296 18.23 11.36 1.94
C ILE A 296 17.87 12.31 0.80
N ILE A 297 17.09 11.85 -0.17
CA ILE A 297 16.65 12.71 -1.29
C ILE A 297 15.77 13.85 -0.74
N ASP A 298 14.86 13.56 0.16
CA ASP A 298 13.96 14.57 0.74
C ASP A 298 14.75 15.55 1.62
N LEU A 299 15.63 15.08 2.50
CA LEU A 299 16.50 15.90 3.33
C LEU A 299 17.35 16.86 2.48
N ALA A 300 17.99 16.33 1.44
CA ALA A 300 18.82 17.13 0.53
C ALA A 300 18.01 18.18 -0.21
N ARG A 301 16.81 17.86 -0.67
CA ARG A 301 15.86 18.80 -1.31
C ARG A 301 15.48 19.95 -0.38
N ARG A 302 15.18 19.65 0.88
CA ARG A 302 14.84 20.64 1.91
C ARG A 302 16.01 21.59 2.17
N LEU A 303 17.22 21.04 2.33
CA LEU A 303 18.43 21.84 2.50
C LEU A 303 18.70 22.74 1.28
N LEU A 304 18.58 22.20 0.07
CA LEU A 304 18.77 22.96 -1.16
C LEU A 304 17.74 24.06 -1.33
N SER A 305 16.49 23.82 -0.96
CA SER A 305 15.42 24.82 -0.96
C SER A 305 15.73 25.98 0.01
N ARG A 306 16.26 25.67 1.20
CA ARG A 306 16.71 26.67 2.18
C ARG A 306 17.89 27.48 1.68
N LEU A 307 18.90 26.83 1.09
CA LEU A 307 20.06 27.48 0.51
C LEU A 307 19.70 28.39 -0.68
N ALA A 308 18.65 28.07 -1.42
CA ALA A 308 18.14 28.87 -2.53
C ALA A 308 17.23 30.03 -2.09
N HIS A 309 16.91 30.18 -0.79
CA HIS A 309 15.94 31.12 -0.24
C HIS A 309 14.53 30.97 -0.88
N SER A 310 14.26 29.83 -1.48
CA SER A 310 12.92 29.49 -1.98
C SER A 310 12.15 28.83 -0.86
N TYR A 311 11.23 29.57 -0.25
CA TYR A 311 10.32 29.01 0.76
C TYR A 311 9.45 27.97 0.12
N LEU A 312 9.17 26.87 0.83
CA LEU A 312 8.13 25.93 0.48
C LEU A 312 6.81 26.72 0.41
N GLU A 313 6.20 26.84 -0.77
CA GLU A 313 4.85 27.37 -0.88
C GLU A 313 3.93 26.46 -0.04
N GLU A 314 3.13 27.06 0.85
CA GLU A 314 2.04 26.37 1.51
C GLU A 314 1.15 25.70 0.46
N PHE A 315 0.64 24.51 0.76
CA PHE A 315 -0.29 23.78 -0.11
C PHE A 315 -1.46 24.67 -0.54
N ALA A 316 -1.39 25.24 -1.75
CA ALA A 316 -2.24 26.34 -2.23
C ALA A 316 -3.56 25.87 -2.84
N PHE A 317 -4.10 24.72 -2.43
CA PHE A 317 -5.41 24.27 -2.89
C PHE A 317 -6.49 24.60 -1.87
N SER A 318 -7.62 25.14 -2.38
CA SER A 318 -8.77 25.56 -1.57
C SER A 318 -9.83 24.45 -1.40
N GLU A 319 -9.84 23.48 -2.31
CA GLU A 319 -10.78 22.35 -2.32
C GLU A 319 -10.03 21.05 -2.04
N PRO A 320 -10.73 19.99 -1.56
CA PRO A 320 -10.11 18.68 -1.40
C PRO A 320 -9.57 18.14 -2.73
N VAL A 321 -8.31 17.66 -2.71
CA VAL A 321 -7.61 17.15 -3.89
C VAL A 321 -7.12 15.72 -3.66
N ILE A 322 -6.88 15.00 -4.77
CA ILE A 322 -6.08 13.78 -4.78
C ILE A 322 -4.64 14.20 -5.13
N LEU A 323 -3.73 13.98 -4.18
CA LEU A 323 -2.31 14.28 -4.34
C LEU A 323 -1.65 13.24 -5.23
N LEU A 324 -1.00 13.67 -6.31
CA LEU A 324 -0.20 12.83 -7.20
C LEU A 324 1.27 13.17 -7.03
N ALA A 325 2.13 12.19 -6.78
CA ALA A 325 3.56 12.39 -6.71
C ALA A 325 4.33 11.21 -7.29
N GLU A 326 5.57 11.43 -7.73
CA GLU A 326 6.46 10.34 -8.15
C GLU A 326 6.75 9.40 -6.98
N GLU A 327 7.02 9.97 -5.81
CA GLU A 327 7.23 9.25 -4.56
C GLU A 327 6.69 10.07 -3.39
N ILE A 328 5.90 9.42 -2.53
CA ILE A 328 5.36 10.01 -1.31
C ILE A 328 6.19 9.53 -0.13
N THR A 329 6.77 10.49 0.60
CA THR A 329 7.48 10.23 1.86
C THR A 329 6.55 10.39 3.06
N ALA A 330 6.89 9.77 4.18
CA ALA A 330 6.15 9.94 5.42
C ALA A 330 6.16 11.39 5.92
N SER A 331 7.28 12.09 5.73
CA SER A 331 7.43 13.50 6.06
C SER A 331 6.48 14.40 5.26
N LEU A 332 6.30 14.11 3.95
CA LEU A 332 5.35 14.84 3.13
C LEU A 332 3.90 14.63 3.63
N ILE A 333 3.53 13.39 3.95
CA ILE A 333 2.19 13.09 4.51
C ILE A 333 1.95 13.85 5.83
N ALA A 334 2.98 13.97 6.66
CA ALA A 334 2.92 14.69 7.92
C ALA A 334 2.64 16.20 7.77
N GLU A 335 3.09 16.79 6.66
CA GLU A 335 2.90 18.21 6.34
C GLU A 335 1.54 18.52 5.68
N LEU A 336 0.87 17.49 5.12
CA LEU A 336 -0.35 17.69 4.37
C LEU A 336 -1.49 18.25 5.24
N PRO A 337 -2.25 19.24 4.74
CA PRO A 337 -3.47 19.69 5.39
C PRO A 337 -4.55 18.59 5.25
N ARG A 338 -4.70 17.76 6.28
CA ARG A 338 -5.54 16.54 6.26
C ARG A 338 -6.95 16.78 5.72
N GLU A 339 -7.57 17.90 6.08
CA GLU A 339 -8.94 18.23 5.68
C GLU A 339 -9.08 18.53 4.17
N ARG A 340 -7.96 18.76 3.49
CA ARG A 340 -7.91 19.13 2.08
C ARG A 340 -7.30 18.08 1.18
N VAL A 341 -6.91 16.93 1.73
CA VAL A 341 -6.39 15.79 0.98
C VAL A 341 -7.43 14.67 0.98
N ALA A 342 -8.10 14.48 -0.15
CA ALA A 342 -9.09 13.44 -0.33
C ALA A 342 -8.47 12.06 -0.56
N GLY A 343 -7.28 11.99 -1.16
CA GLY A 343 -6.57 10.75 -1.45
C GLY A 343 -5.15 11.00 -1.93
N ILE A 344 -4.37 9.92 -2.02
CA ILE A 344 -2.95 9.97 -2.43
C ILE A 344 -2.67 8.92 -3.52
N ILE A 345 -1.94 9.32 -4.55
CA ILE A 345 -1.42 8.44 -5.61
C ILE A 345 0.10 8.60 -5.67
N SER A 346 0.84 7.53 -5.43
CA SER A 346 2.28 7.48 -5.54
C SER A 346 2.72 6.54 -6.66
N LEU A 347 3.60 6.99 -7.54
CA LEU A 347 4.13 6.15 -8.62
C LEU A 347 5.10 5.10 -8.11
N LYS A 348 5.80 5.40 -7.02
CA LYS A 348 6.75 4.52 -6.34
C LYS A 348 6.23 4.11 -4.97
N GLY A 349 6.90 3.15 -4.35
CA GLY A 349 6.55 2.64 -3.03
C GLY A 349 5.65 1.42 -3.07
N ASN A 350 5.39 0.87 -1.88
CA ASN A 350 4.60 -0.34 -1.69
C ASN A 350 3.72 -0.25 -0.43
N ALA A 351 2.89 -1.25 -0.20
CA ALA A 351 1.96 -1.32 0.92
C ALA A 351 2.61 -1.34 2.32
N THR A 352 3.89 -1.71 2.41
CA THR A 352 4.65 -1.82 3.66
C THR A 352 5.52 -0.60 3.94
N SER A 353 5.59 0.37 3.02
CA SER A 353 6.33 1.62 3.23
C SER A 353 5.77 2.42 4.40
N LEU A 354 6.63 3.17 5.10
CA LEU A 354 6.24 4.03 6.21
C LEU A 354 5.16 5.05 5.78
N ALA A 355 5.25 5.56 4.55
CA ALA A 355 4.24 6.44 3.97
C ALA A 355 2.87 5.76 3.84
N ALA A 356 2.82 4.48 3.39
CA ALA A 356 1.56 3.74 3.29
C ALA A 356 0.97 3.44 4.68
N ILE A 357 1.81 3.13 5.67
CA ILE A 357 1.39 2.92 7.05
C ILE A 357 0.79 4.20 7.63
N LEU A 358 1.46 5.32 7.43
CA LEU A 358 0.99 6.64 7.89
C LEU A 358 -0.33 7.05 7.23
N ALA A 359 -0.45 6.87 5.92
CA ALA A 359 -1.69 7.15 5.19
C ALA A 359 -2.87 6.32 5.73
N ARG A 360 -2.64 5.04 6.06
CA ARG A 360 -3.64 4.17 6.70
C ARG A 360 -4.05 4.67 8.08
N ASN A 361 -3.10 5.05 8.92
CA ASN A 361 -3.37 5.57 10.25
C ASN A 361 -4.17 6.89 10.20
N LEU A 362 -3.92 7.70 9.18
CA LEU A 362 -4.66 8.94 8.93
C LEU A 362 -5.98 8.70 8.18
N ASN A 363 -6.31 7.46 7.80
CA ASN A 363 -7.48 7.11 6.99
C ASN A 363 -7.55 7.90 5.66
N ILE A 364 -6.41 8.09 5.00
CA ILE A 364 -6.35 8.73 3.68
C ILE A 364 -6.31 7.63 2.62
N PRO A 365 -7.33 7.53 1.73
CA PRO A 365 -7.31 6.58 0.62
C PRO A 365 -6.05 6.74 -0.22
N THR A 366 -5.30 5.64 -0.43
CA THR A 366 -3.97 5.73 -1.06
C THR A 366 -3.71 4.55 -1.99
N LEU A 367 -3.16 4.84 -3.17
CA LEU A 367 -2.65 3.86 -4.12
C LEU A 367 -1.15 4.07 -4.33
N MET A 368 -0.38 2.98 -4.30
CA MET A 368 1.07 2.97 -4.44
C MET A 368 1.50 2.20 -5.68
N GLY A 369 2.70 2.50 -6.20
CA GLY A 369 3.27 1.76 -7.34
C GLY A 369 2.47 1.89 -8.63
N VAL A 370 1.86 3.05 -8.87
CA VAL A 370 0.96 3.30 -10.00
C VAL A 370 1.77 3.67 -11.24
N ASP A 371 1.60 2.97 -12.36
CA ASP A 371 2.33 3.27 -13.62
C ASP A 371 1.58 4.36 -14.42
N LEU A 372 1.88 5.62 -14.13
CA LEU A 372 1.28 6.80 -14.76
C LEU A 372 2.31 7.84 -15.16
N ALA A 373 2.00 8.63 -16.19
CA ALA A 373 2.75 9.85 -16.54
C ALA A 373 2.05 11.07 -15.92
N ILE A 374 2.42 11.43 -14.69
CA ILE A 374 1.68 12.43 -13.88
C ILE A 374 1.82 13.87 -14.38
N ASP A 375 2.84 14.21 -15.17
CA ASP A 375 3.14 15.60 -15.59
C ASP A 375 1.97 16.34 -16.26
N LYS A 376 1.04 15.60 -16.84
CA LYS A 376 -0.13 16.14 -17.58
C LYS A 376 -1.46 15.90 -16.89
N LEU A 377 -1.45 15.30 -15.71
CA LEU A 377 -2.65 14.88 -14.99
C LEU A 377 -3.10 15.88 -13.91
N ASP A 378 -2.44 17.04 -13.84
CA ASP A 378 -2.86 18.10 -12.93
C ASP A 378 -4.30 18.56 -13.27
N ARG A 379 -5.13 18.68 -12.23
CA ARG A 379 -6.56 19.06 -12.29
C ARG A 379 -7.51 18.10 -13.03
N HIS A 380 -7.06 16.95 -13.52
CA HIS A 380 -7.95 15.90 -14.00
C HIS A 380 -8.82 15.37 -12.86
N LEU A 381 -10.00 14.85 -13.18
CA LEU A 381 -10.87 14.23 -12.17
C LEU A 381 -10.47 12.78 -11.95
N PHE A 382 -10.31 12.41 -10.70
CA PHE A 382 -9.97 11.02 -10.32
C PHE A 382 -11.07 10.41 -9.46
N ILE A 383 -11.28 9.10 -9.66
CA ILE A 383 -11.85 8.22 -8.64
C ILE A 383 -10.76 7.27 -8.21
N LEU A 384 -10.39 7.35 -6.94
CA LEU A 384 -9.44 6.46 -6.28
C LEU A 384 -10.23 5.51 -5.40
N ASP A 385 -10.20 4.21 -5.70
CA ASP A 385 -10.78 3.16 -4.88
C ASP A 385 -9.65 2.32 -4.27
N GLY A 386 -9.23 2.65 -3.06
CA GLY A 386 -8.21 1.93 -2.31
C GLY A 386 -8.66 0.53 -1.92
N ASN A 387 -9.96 0.30 -1.74
CA ASN A 387 -10.52 -1.00 -1.36
C ASN A 387 -10.40 -2.02 -2.50
N ARG A 388 -10.69 -1.59 -3.74
CA ARG A 388 -10.62 -2.41 -4.95
C ARG A 388 -9.27 -2.31 -5.67
N GLN A 389 -8.39 -1.39 -5.23
CA GLN A 389 -7.12 -1.08 -5.87
C GLN A 389 -7.31 -0.61 -7.31
N GLU A 390 -8.30 0.25 -7.51
CA GLU A 390 -8.75 0.76 -8.80
C GLU A 390 -8.60 2.28 -8.87
N LEU A 391 -8.17 2.76 -10.03
CA LEU A 391 -8.04 4.16 -10.32
C LEU A 391 -8.74 4.49 -11.65
N PHE A 392 -9.60 5.49 -11.64
CA PHE A 392 -10.21 6.05 -12.84
C PHE A 392 -9.71 7.48 -13.05
N ILE A 393 -9.43 7.83 -14.30
CA ILE A 393 -9.01 9.17 -14.71
C ILE A 393 -10.06 9.70 -15.69
N ASP A 394 -10.63 10.87 -15.39
CA ASP A 394 -11.75 11.48 -16.11
C ASP A 394 -12.89 10.49 -16.41
N PRO A 395 -13.41 9.80 -15.35
CA PRO A 395 -14.41 8.77 -15.52
C PRO A 395 -15.70 9.30 -16.12
N PRO A 396 -16.45 8.48 -16.89
CA PRO A 396 -17.77 8.84 -17.41
C PRO A 396 -18.74 9.21 -16.27
N VAL A 397 -19.71 10.07 -16.56
CA VAL A 397 -20.71 10.55 -15.58
C VAL A 397 -21.45 9.38 -14.91
N GLY A 398 -21.68 8.28 -15.62
CA GLY A 398 -22.30 7.06 -15.06
C GLY A 398 -21.47 6.45 -13.93
N VAL A 399 -20.16 6.31 -14.12
CA VAL A 399 -19.22 5.79 -13.11
C VAL A 399 -19.14 6.73 -11.91
N ILE A 400 -19.05 8.06 -12.16
CA ILE A 400 -19.06 9.07 -11.08
C ILE A 400 -20.33 8.97 -10.23
N THR A 401 -21.48 8.82 -10.89
CA THR A 401 -22.79 8.75 -10.21
C THR A 401 -22.90 7.47 -9.37
N GLU A 402 -22.40 6.35 -9.90
CA GLU A 402 -22.35 5.07 -9.18
C GLU A 402 -21.48 5.18 -7.91
N TYR A 403 -20.24 5.68 -8.05
CA TYR A 403 -19.32 5.82 -6.91
C TYR A 403 -19.81 6.84 -5.87
N ARG A 404 -20.39 7.96 -6.31
CA ARG A 404 -21.04 8.91 -5.38
C ARG A 404 -22.23 8.27 -4.65
N GLY A 405 -23.02 7.48 -5.37
CA GLY A 405 -24.12 6.73 -4.77
C GLY A 405 -23.63 5.72 -3.74
N ASN A 406 -22.51 5.06 -4.00
CA ASN A 406 -21.88 4.13 -3.05
C ASN A 406 -21.39 4.88 -1.80
N ILE A 407 -20.65 5.99 -1.97
CA ILE A 407 -20.15 6.81 -0.85
C ILE A 407 -21.31 7.28 0.03
N LEU A 408 -22.39 7.84 -0.55
CA LEU A 408 -23.55 8.31 0.21
C LEU A 408 -24.22 7.17 0.99
N ARG A 409 -24.35 5.98 0.39
CA ARG A 409 -24.89 4.80 1.05
C ARG A 409 -23.99 4.34 2.20
N ASP A 410 -22.68 4.34 1.99
CA ASP A 410 -21.70 3.97 3.02
C ASP A 410 -21.72 4.95 4.20
N GLU A 411 -21.87 6.26 3.93
CA GLU A 411 -22.06 7.27 4.97
C GLU A 411 -23.38 7.07 5.73
N GLU A 412 -24.48 6.78 5.05
CA GLU A 412 -25.77 6.52 5.67
C GLU A 412 -25.73 5.26 6.53
N ASN A 413 -25.17 4.17 6.02
CA ASN A 413 -24.96 2.93 6.78
C ASN A 413 -24.06 3.17 7.99
N THR A 414 -22.97 3.91 7.83
CA THR A 414 -22.07 4.27 8.93
C THR A 414 -22.81 5.05 10.03
N ARG A 415 -23.68 6.00 9.67
CA ARG A 415 -24.53 6.72 10.65
C ARG A 415 -25.45 5.76 11.41
N LEU A 416 -26.04 4.78 10.72
CA LEU A 416 -26.88 3.76 11.38
C LEU A 416 -26.08 2.89 12.35
N PHE A 417 -24.86 2.49 11.98
CA PHE A 417 -23.99 1.70 12.84
C PHE A 417 -23.58 2.49 14.10
N ILE A 418 -23.18 3.76 13.91
CA ILE A 418 -22.79 4.66 15.01
C ILE A 418 -23.97 4.93 15.97
N ALA A 419 -25.17 5.05 15.45
CA ALA A 419 -26.36 5.28 16.29
C ALA A 419 -26.62 4.15 17.30
N GLU A 420 -26.21 2.92 16.95
CA GLU A 420 -26.42 1.72 17.79
C GLU A 420 -25.10 1.17 18.39
N GLN A 421 -23.97 1.85 18.25
CA GLN A 421 -22.66 1.31 18.60
C GLN A 421 -22.48 0.98 20.07
N ASN A 422 -23.20 1.69 20.96
CA ASN A 422 -23.13 1.48 22.41
C ASN A 422 -24.08 0.37 22.91
N ASP A 423 -25.03 -0.05 22.08
CA ASP A 423 -25.93 -1.12 22.45
C ASP A 423 -25.20 -2.47 22.54
N PRO A 424 -25.53 -3.37 23.47
CA PRO A 424 -24.90 -4.68 23.58
C PRO A 424 -25.15 -5.52 22.34
N ALA A 425 -24.15 -6.33 21.95
CA ALA A 425 -24.30 -7.27 20.83
C ALA A 425 -25.09 -8.51 21.28
N VAL A 426 -26.41 -8.40 21.24
CA VAL A 426 -27.34 -9.48 21.56
C VAL A 426 -28.13 -9.84 20.31
N THR A 427 -28.09 -11.10 19.92
CA THR A 427 -28.80 -11.63 18.75
C THR A 427 -30.31 -11.62 18.93
N GLN A 428 -31.09 -11.81 17.86
CA GLN A 428 -32.57 -11.81 17.92
C GLN A 428 -33.14 -12.87 18.84
N ASP A 429 -32.45 -13.98 19.01
CA ASP A 429 -32.83 -15.08 19.93
C ASP A 429 -32.24 -14.92 21.34
N GLY A 430 -31.66 -13.73 21.65
CA GLY A 430 -31.24 -13.37 23.01
C GLY A 430 -29.82 -13.84 23.39
N VAL A 431 -29.02 -14.31 22.47
CA VAL A 431 -27.65 -14.75 22.75
C VAL A 431 -26.71 -13.56 22.76
N LYS A 432 -26.01 -13.34 23.89
CA LYS A 432 -24.96 -12.31 24.00
C LYS A 432 -23.67 -12.76 23.31
N VAL A 433 -23.08 -11.87 22.54
CA VAL A 433 -21.76 -12.01 21.94
C VAL A 433 -20.87 -10.91 22.51
N ASN A 434 -19.72 -11.27 23.05
CA ASN A 434 -18.74 -10.31 23.51
C ASN A 434 -17.96 -9.78 22.30
N VAL A 435 -18.06 -8.46 22.08
CA VAL A 435 -17.32 -7.76 21.04
C VAL A 435 -16.16 -7.03 21.70
N GLU A 436 -14.95 -7.38 21.30
CA GLU A 436 -13.73 -6.93 21.93
C GLU A 436 -12.86 -6.13 20.95
N LEU A 437 -11.97 -5.33 21.51
CA LEU A 437 -11.07 -4.47 20.77
C LEU A 437 -9.73 -5.17 20.46
N ASN A 438 -9.25 -5.04 19.23
CA ASN A 438 -7.84 -5.20 18.87
C ASN A 438 -7.17 -3.83 18.93
N ALA A 439 -6.20 -3.66 19.80
CA ALA A 439 -5.46 -2.44 20.01
C ALA A 439 -3.95 -2.66 19.88
N GLY A 440 -3.21 -1.58 19.73
CA GLY A 440 -1.76 -1.49 19.85
C GLY A 440 -1.41 -0.17 20.51
N LEU A 441 -0.15 0.18 20.57
CA LEU A 441 0.35 1.42 21.18
C LEU A 441 -0.35 2.67 20.59
N ASN A 442 -0.78 2.60 19.34
CA ASN A 442 -1.39 3.66 18.51
C ASN A 442 -2.88 3.87 18.76
N PHE A 443 -3.42 3.35 19.83
CA PHE A 443 -4.84 3.47 20.08
C PHE A 443 -5.18 4.87 20.64
N ASP A 444 -5.45 5.83 19.75
CA ASP A 444 -5.72 7.26 20.02
C ASP A 444 -7.22 7.59 20.12
N LYS A 445 -8.02 6.69 20.68
CA LYS A 445 -9.44 6.97 20.89
C LYS A 445 -9.70 7.30 22.35
N ASP A 446 -10.64 8.24 22.56
CA ASP A 446 -11.14 8.49 23.91
C ASP A 446 -11.62 7.19 24.56
N SER A 447 -10.91 6.78 25.60
CA SER A 447 -11.13 5.49 26.26
C SER A 447 -12.54 5.35 26.83
N GLU A 448 -13.15 6.43 27.30
CA GLU A 448 -14.54 6.40 27.80
C GLU A 448 -15.54 6.10 26.69
N SER A 449 -15.36 6.72 25.52
CA SER A 449 -16.20 6.46 24.35
C SER A 449 -16.07 5.00 23.90
N VAL A 450 -14.84 4.48 23.86
CA VAL A 450 -14.56 3.11 23.43
C VAL A 450 -15.08 2.08 24.42
N LEU A 451 -14.90 2.30 25.73
CA LEU A 451 -15.40 1.42 26.78
C LEU A 451 -16.92 1.21 26.73
N SER A 452 -17.67 2.22 26.22
CA SER A 452 -19.12 2.07 26.02
C SER A 452 -19.49 1.14 24.87
N MET A 453 -18.55 0.86 23.97
CA MET A 453 -18.78 0.06 22.75
C MET A 453 -18.34 -1.41 22.88
N ILE A 454 -17.44 -1.73 23.80
CA ILE A 454 -16.74 -3.01 23.88
C ILE A 454 -17.01 -3.76 25.18
N ASP A 455 -16.85 -5.08 25.15
CA ASP A 455 -16.90 -5.94 26.33
C ASP A 455 -15.49 -6.19 26.93
N GLY A 456 -14.42 -5.84 26.23
CA GLY A 456 -13.03 -5.99 26.67
C GLY A 456 -12.02 -5.69 25.57
N VAL A 457 -10.75 -5.83 25.90
CA VAL A 457 -9.64 -5.79 24.93
C VAL A 457 -9.15 -7.23 24.71
N GLY A 458 -9.49 -7.80 23.55
CA GLY A 458 -9.17 -9.20 23.23
C GLY A 458 -7.77 -9.39 22.65
N LEU A 459 -7.15 -8.33 22.16
CA LEU A 459 -5.76 -8.33 21.72
C LEU A 459 -5.14 -6.94 21.86
N TYR A 460 -4.12 -6.83 22.71
CA TYR A 460 -3.16 -5.70 22.69
C TYR A 460 -1.86 -6.19 22.08
N ARG A 461 -1.44 -5.55 20.98
CA ARG A 461 -0.23 -5.87 20.23
C ARG A 461 0.95 -5.09 20.78
N THR A 462 1.89 -5.79 21.45
CA THR A 462 3.07 -5.15 22.04
C THR A 462 4.20 -4.92 21.04
N GLU A 463 4.20 -5.63 19.91
CA GLU A 463 5.28 -5.56 18.93
C GLU A 463 5.47 -4.18 18.31
N VAL A 464 4.42 -3.36 18.25
CA VAL A 464 4.51 -2.00 17.72
C VAL A 464 5.53 -1.17 18.49
N GLU A 465 5.55 -1.28 19.81
CA GLU A 465 6.53 -0.62 20.67
C GLU A 465 7.97 -0.98 20.30
N PHE A 466 8.22 -2.27 20.10
CA PHE A 466 9.56 -2.75 19.69
C PHE A 466 9.97 -2.23 18.31
N MET A 467 9.03 -2.07 17.40
CA MET A 467 9.30 -1.56 16.05
C MET A 467 9.61 -0.06 16.02
N MET A 468 9.20 0.69 17.04
CA MET A 468 9.38 2.14 17.14
C MET A 468 10.72 2.57 17.72
N HIS A 469 11.41 1.69 18.42
CA HIS A 469 12.71 1.96 19.03
C HIS A 469 13.87 1.56 18.13
N ASN A 470 15.03 2.17 18.33
CA ASN A 470 16.30 1.78 17.70
C ASN A 470 17.06 0.71 18.53
N THR A 471 16.55 0.35 19.69
CA THR A 471 17.05 -0.69 20.62
C THR A 471 15.87 -1.38 21.25
N PHE A 472 16.10 -2.52 21.92
CA PHE A 472 15.05 -3.12 22.75
C PHE A 472 14.64 -2.15 23.86
N PRO A 473 13.30 -1.94 24.04
CA PRO A 473 12.81 -1.07 25.12
C PRO A 473 13.24 -1.63 26.50
N THR A 474 13.44 -0.73 27.45
CA THR A 474 13.75 -1.08 28.84
C THR A 474 12.49 -1.49 29.58
N GLU A 475 12.64 -2.23 30.68
CA GLU A 475 11.53 -2.61 31.58
C GLU A 475 10.68 -1.40 32.01
N LEU A 476 11.32 -0.24 32.21
CA LEU A 476 10.62 0.99 32.64
C LEU A 476 9.76 1.56 31.50
N GLU A 477 10.29 1.63 30.29
CA GLU A 477 9.57 2.13 29.12
C GLU A 477 8.35 1.26 28.83
N GLU A 478 8.52 -0.07 28.74
CA GLU A 478 7.40 -1.00 28.59
C GLU A 478 6.37 -0.86 29.73
N CYS A 479 6.83 -0.77 30.97
CA CYS A 479 5.96 -0.66 32.14
C CYS A 479 5.08 0.60 32.07
N VAL A 480 5.64 1.75 31.68
CA VAL A 480 4.89 3.02 31.57
C VAL A 480 3.76 2.90 30.54
N HIS A 481 4.06 2.35 29.37
CA HIS A 481 3.05 2.18 28.31
C HIS A 481 1.97 1.16 28.70
N TYR A 482 2.35 0.04 29.29
CA TYR A 482 1.37 -0.97 29.73
C TYR A 482 0.51 -0.46 30.89
N GLU A 483 1.09 0.30 31.86
CA GLU A 483 0.34 0.87 32.96
C GLU A 483 -0.70 1.90 32.44
N GLU A 484 -0.33 2.78 31.51
CA GLU A 484 -1.24 3.73 30.90
C GLU A 484 -2.40 3.04 30.20
N PHE A 485 -2.11 2.01 29.39
CA PHE A 485 -3.14 1.28 28.69
C PHE A 485 -4.07 0.52 29.66
N LEU A 486 -3.53 -0.22 30.64
CA LEU A 486 -4.33 -0.94 31.62
C LEU A 486 -5.20 0.00 32.46
N LYS A 487 -4.70 1.19 32.78
CA LYS A 487 -5.44 2.26 33.45
C LYS A 487 -6.65 2.72 32.63
N ASN A 488 -6.44 2.99 31.34
CA ASN A 488 -7.48 3.46 30.43
C ASN A 488 -8.62 2.44 30.25
N PHE A 489 -8.32 1.13 30.39
CA PHE A 489 -9.25 0.04 30.29
C PHE A 489 -9.49 -0.71 31.61
N SER A 490 -9.33 -0.02 32.76
CA SER A 490 -9.38 -0.64 34.08
C SER A 490 -10.71 -1.31 34.46
N SER A 491 -11.80 -0.98 33.80
CA SER A 491 -13.11 -1.60 34.01
C SER A 491 -13.34 -2.89 33.22
N THR A 492 -12.42 -3.26 32.35
CA THR A 492 -12.53 -4.44 31.48
C THR A 492 -11.23 -5.26 31.50
N ARG A 493 -11.31 -6.52 31.03
CA ARG A 493 -10.10 -7.34 30.84
C ARG A 493 -9.29 -6.83 29.63
N VAL A 494 -7.97 -7.00 29.73
CA VAL A 494 -7.02 -6.66 28.66
C VAL A 494 -6.10 -7.86 28.42
N ARG A 495 -6.17 -8.46 27.23
CA ARG A 495 -5.27 -9.52 26.76
C ARG A 495 -4.09 -8.90 26.06
N MET A 496 -2.91 -8.93 26.69
CA MET A 496 -1.66 -8.46 26.09
C MET A 496 -0.89 -9.64 25.51
N ARG A 497 -0.58 -9.57 24.21
CA ARG A 497 0.25 -10.55 23.54
C ARG A 497 1.71 -10.20 23.80
N THR A 498 2.54 -11.18 24.20
CA THR A 498 3.98 -10.99 24.25
C THR A 498 4.53 -10.73 22.85
N MET A 499 5.75 -10.22 22.79
CA MET A 499 6.41 -9.78 21.56
C MET A 499 6.26 -10.79 20.41
N ASP A 500 5.69 -10.33 19.28
CA ASP A 500 5.55 -11.10 18.04
C ASP A 500 6.25 -10.39 16.88
N VAL A 501 7.57 -10.29 16.94
CA VAL A 501 8.45 -9.76 15.88
C VAL A 501 9.07 -10.89 15.08
N GLY A 502 9.57 -10.58 13.89
CA GLY A 502 10.03 -11.53 12.87
C GLY A 502 8.97 -11.75 11.76
N GLY A 503 9.31 -12.45 10.72
CA GLY A 503 8.42 -12.62 9.57
C GLY A 503 8.22 -11.31 8.80
N ASP A 504 6.99 -10.80 8.83
CA ASP A 504 6.59 -9.52 8.22
C ASP A 504 6.81 -8.29 9.12
N LYS A 505 7.36 -8.48 10.31
CA LYS A 505 7.59 -7.44 11.33
C LYS A 505 9.06 -7.35 11.71
N PRO A 506 9.94 -6.87 10.81
CA PRO A 506 11.36 -6.74 11.09
C PRO A 506 11.62 -5.63 12.12
N LEU A 507 12.64 -5.83 12.98
CA LEU A 507 13.15 -4.78 13.84
C LEU A 507 14.34 -4.11 13.15
N PRO A 508 14.42 -2.75 13.09
CA PRO A 508 15.54 -2.06 12.46
C PRO A 508 16.91 -2.42 13.05
N TYR A 509 16.95 -2.67 14.36
CA TYR A 509 18.17 -2.99 15.11
C TYR A 509 18.43 -4.50 15.28
N MET A 510 17.57 -5.36 14.74
CA MET A 510 17.71 -6.81 14.69
C MET A 510 17.32 -7.33 13.31
N PRO A 511 18.06 -6.97 12.24
CA PRO A 511 17.75 -7.44 10.91
C PRO A 511 17.90 -8.96 10.83
N LEU A 512 16.89 -9.63 10.26
CA LEU A 512 16.87 -11.07 10.03
C LEU A 512 16.96 -11.32 8.53
N ASP A 513 17.98 -12.05 8.11
CA ASP A 513 18.12 -12.51 6.72
C ASP A 513 17.78 -14.00 6.67
N GLU A 514 16.52 -14.29 6.40
CA GLU A 514 15.98 -15.64 6.36
C GLU A 514 15.32 -15.93 5.01
N ALA A 515 15.56 -17.10 4.46
CA ALA A 515 14.97 -17.55 3.19
C ALA A 515 13.43 -17.66 3.27
N ASN A 516 12.89 -17.97 4.44
CA ASN A 516 11.46 -18.12 4.72
C ASN A 516 11.07 -17.43 6.04
N PRO A 517 11.00 -16.09 6.07
CA PRO A 517 10.85 -15.34 7.34
C PRO A 517 9.62 -15.73 8.16
N PHE A 518 8.49 -16.05 7.50
CA PHE A 518 7.27 -16.49 8.21
C PHE A 518 7.41 -17.83 8.92
N LEU A 519 8.32 -18.71 8.46
CA LEU A 519 8.58 -20.01 9.06
C LEU A 519 9.81 -20.01 9.98
N GLY A 520 10.49 -18.88 10.07
CA GLY A 520 11.77 -18.71 10.74
C GLY A 520 11.69 -18.33 12.23
N TRP A 521 12.61 -17.47 12.63
CA TRP A 521 12.78 -16.99 14.00
C TRP A 521 11.80 -15.84 14.29
N ARG A 522 10.70 -16.18 14.95
CA ARG A 522 9.56 -15.25 15.15
C ARG A 522 8.85 -15.54 16.48
N GLY A 523 8.31 -14.49 17.09
CA GLY A 523 7.41 -14.56 18.24
C GLY A 523 8.04 -15.30 19.42
N ILE A 524 7.36 -16.33 19.94
CA ILE A 524 7.83 -17.09 21.10
C ILE A 524 9.21 -17.74 20.89
N ARG A 525 9.59 -18.08 19.65
CA ARG A 525 10.90 -18.66 19.33
C ARG A 525 12.02 -17.69 19.66
N ILE A 526 11.86 -16.38 19.32
CA ILE A 526 12.80 -15.33 19.72
C ILE A 526 12.81 -15.17 21.23
N SER A 527 11.63 -15.13 21.83
CA SER A 527 11.45 -14.89 23.26
C SER A 527 12.09 -15.98 24.12
N LEU A 528 12.04 -17.25 23.69
CA LEU A 528 12.66 -18.37 24.43
C LEU A 528 14.16 -18.52 24.16
N ASP A 529 14.62 -18.12 22.97
CA ASP A 529 16.05 -18.08 22.64
C ASP A 529 16.77 -16.91 23.34
N LYS A 530 16.02 -15.84 23.66
CA LYS A 530 16.45 -14.67 24.43
C LYS A 530 15.59 -14.50 25.68
N PRO A 531 15.68 -15.41 26.69
CA PRO A 531 14.76 -15.44 27.83
C PRO A 531 14.77 -14.16 28.67
N ASP A 532 15.87 -13.41 28.66
CA ASP A 532 15.96 -12.13 29.36
C ASP A 532 14.99 -11.10 28.79
N LEU A 533 14.76 -11.07 27.47
CA LEU A 533 13.76 -10.18 26.85
C LEU A 533 12.35 -10.54 27.31
N LEU A 534 11.99 -11.82 27.27
CA LEU A 534 10.68 -12.29 27.72
C LEU A 534 10.48 -12.00 29.21
N LYS A 535 11.52 -12.19 30.03
CA LYS A 535 11.48 -11.90 31.46
C LYS A 535 11.30 -10.41 31.74
N THR A 536 12.02 -9.54 30.99
CA THR A 536 11.85 -8.08 31.07
C THR A 536 10.42 -7.69 30.76
N GLN A 537 9.85 -8.22 29.68
CA GLN A 537 8.46 -7.95 29.28
C GLN A 537 7.46 -8.43 30.34
N PHE A 538 7.62 -9.65 30.88
CA PHE A 538 6.77 -10.14 31.95
C PHE A 538 6.86 -9.27 33.20
N ARG A 539 8.05 -8.83 33.59
CA ARG A 539 8.25 -7.94 34.75
C ARG A 539 7.54 -6.59 34.54
N ALA A 540 7.67 -6.01 33.33
CA ALA A 540 6.97 -4.77 32.96
C ALA A 540 5.44 -4.94 33.03
N MET A 541 4.91 -6.02 32.45
CA MET A 541 3.47 -6.34 32.51
C MET A 541 2.96 -6.54 33.95
N LEU A 542 3.71 -7.26 34.78
CA LEU A 542 3.35 -7.50 36.18
C LEU A 542 3.37 -6.20 37.01
N LYS A 543 4.37 -5.34 36.80
CA LYS A 543 4.45 -4.01 37.46
C LYS A 543 3.27 -3.12 37.06
N ALA A 544 2.98 -3.06 35.77
CA ALA A 544 1.85 -2.29 35.23
C ALA A 544 0.49 -2.79 35.79
N ASN A 545 0.31 -4.10 35.89
CA ASN A 545 -0.94 -4.71 36.36
C ASN A 545 -1.20 -4.58 37.85
N ARG A 546 -0.22 -4.21 38.64
CA ARG A 546 -0.31 -4.20 40.12
C ARG A 546 -1.51 -3.41 40.68
N LYS A 547 -1.92 -2.33 40.03
CA LYS A 547 -3.00 -1.45 40.46
C LYS A 547 -4.36 -1.82 39.87
N TYR A 548 -4.38 -2.42 38.70
CA TYR A 548 -5.59 -2.56 37.89
C TYR A 548 -6.13 -3.98 37.86
N GLU A 549 -5.28 -4.99 37.98
CA GLU A 549 -5.60 -6.42 38.07
C GLU A 549 -6.48 -6.94 36.93
N ASN A 550 -6.39 -6.29 35.75
CA ASN A 550 -7.20 -6.60 34.57
C ASN A 550 -6.42 -7.23 33.42
N LEU A 551 -5.14 -7.55 33.62
CA LEU A 551 -4.25 -8.13 32.63
C LEU A 551 -4.46 -9.66 32.48
N GLU A 552 -4.57 -10.11 31.24
CA GLU A 552 -4.36 -11.49 30.78
C GLU A 552 -3.19 -11.49 29.79
N ILE A 553 -2.26 -12.46 29.89
CA ILE A 553 -1.07 -12.57 29.02
C ILE A 553 -1.31 -13.64 27.98
N MET A 554 -0.95 -13.37 26.72
CA MET A 554 -1.13 -14.29 25.61
C MET A 554 0.19 -14.54 24.87
N LEU A 555 0.55 -15.81 24.69
CA LEU A 555 1.77 -16.23 24.00
C LEU A 555 1.49 -16.42 22.49
N PRO A 556 2.28 -15.78 21.59
CA PRO A 556 2.15 -15.99 20.14
C PRO A 556 2.90 -17.22 19.66
N MET A 557 2.58 -17.72 18.47
CA MET A 557 3.35 -18.72 17.70
C MET A 557 3.62 -20.05 18.41
N ILE A 558 2.78 -20.44 19.38
CA ILE A 558 2.94 -21.70 20.12
C ILE A 558 2.78 -22.88 19.17
N SER A 559 3.74 -23.80 19.24
CA SER A 559 3.80 -25.03 18.45
C SER A 559 4.05 -26.30 19.27
N SER A 560 4.42 -26.17 20.52
CA SER A 560 4.68 -27.28 21.44
C SER A 560 4.30 -26.97 22.89
N LEU A 561 4.16 -28.01 23.72
CA LEU A 561 3.92 -27.88 25.16
C LEU A 561 5.16 -27.32 25.87
N GLU A 562 6.35 -27.69 25.42
CA GLU A 562 7.62 -27.24 26.00
C GLU A 562 7.75 -25.71 25.96
N GLU A 563 7.27 -25.07 24.87
CA GLU A 563 7.28 -23.60 24.76
C GLU A 563 6.41 -22.96 25.85
N VAL A 564 5.25 -23.52 26.13
CA VAL A 564 4.35 -23.04 27.19
C VAL A 564 4.97 -23.26 28.59
N LEU A 565 5.53 -24.43 28.86
CA LEU A 565 6.14 -24.74 30.15
C LEU A 565 7.36 -23.84 30.44
N GLN A 566 8.20 -23.58 29.43
CA GLN A 566 9.33 -22.67 29.55
C GLN A 566 8.87 -21.23 29.82
N SER A 567 7.86 -20.75 29.05
CA SER A 567 7.31 -19.42 29.24
C SER A 567 6.68 -19.23 30.62
N ARG A 568 5.93 -20.23 31.11
CA ARG A 568 5.36 -20.23 32.48
C ARG A 568 6.43 -20.18 33.54
N LYS A 569 7.50 -20.93 33.38
CA LYS A 569 8.62 -20.89 34.31
C LYS A 569 9.24 -19.48 34.38
N ILE A 570 9.46 -18.82 33.23
CA ILE A 570 10.00 -17.45 33.20
C ILE A 570 9.01 -16.48 33.86
N LEU A 571 7.70 -16.65 33.62
CA LEU A 571 6.65 -15.81 34.24
C LEU A 571 6.64 -16.01 35.77
N ASP A 572 6.75 -17.25 36.26
CA ASP A 572 6.80 -17.56 37.71
C ASP A 572 8.03 -16.95 38.40
N GLU A 573 9.18 -16.98 37.70
CA GLU A 573 10.40 -16.33 38.17
C GLU A 573 10.24 -14.82 38.26
N ALA A 574 9.72 -14.19 37.17
CA ALA A 574 9.44 -12.77 37.13
C ALA A 574 8.42 -12.34 38.21
N TYR A 575 7.36 -13.13 38.39
CA TYR A 575 6.36 -12.89 39.43
C TYR A 575 6.95 -12.91 40.84
N LYS A 576 7.77 -13.91 41.14
CA LYS A 576 8.47 -14.02 42.44
C LYS A 576 9.35 -12.80 42.69
N GLU A 577 10.16 -12.40 41.71
CA GLU A 577 11.03 -11.23 41.83
C GLU A 577 10.23 -9.94 42.09
N ILE A 578 9.10 -9.74 41.37
CA ILE A 578 8.25 -8.56 41.57
C ILE A 578 7.60 -8.59 42.98
N CYS A 579 7.11 -9.73 43.42
CA CYS A 579 6.59 -9.84 44.79
C CYS A 579 7.64 -9.54 45.86
N GLU A 580 8.90 -9.97 45.69
CA GLU A 580 10.02 -9.63 46.55
C GLU A 580 10.37 -8.15 46.49
N GLU A 581 10.45 -7.55 45.28
CA GLU A 581 10.76 -6.14 45.04
C GLU A 581 9.75 -5.21 45.77
N TYR A 582 8.46 -5.51 45.69
CA TYR A 582 7.41 -4.73 46.37
C TYR A 582 7.09 -5.20 47.77
N SER A 583 7.71 -6.28 48.28
CA SER A 583 7.37 -6.89 49.57
C SER A 583 5.86 -7.15 49.74
N ALA A 584 5.18 -7.47 48.65
CA ALA A 584 3.73 -7.66 48.60
C ALA A 584 3.36 -8.71 47.55
N LYS A 585 2.32 -9.50 47.81
CA LYS A 585 1.71 -10.39 46.79
C LYS A 585 0.87 -9.57 45.85
N ILE A 586 1.09 -9.70 44.54
CA ILE A 586 0.32 -9.09 43.49
C ILE A 586 -0.64 -10.10 42.84
N ALA A 587 -1.62 -9.65 42.03
CA ALA A 587 -2.47 -10.56 41.27
C ALA A 587 -1.63 -11.30 40.23
N TYR A 588 -1.75 -12.62 40.16
CA TYR A 588 -1.11 -13.46 39.15
C TYR A 588 -2.00 -13.39 37.88
N PRO A 589 -1.51 -12.96 36.71
CA PRO A 589 -2.30 -12.83 35.52
C PRO A 589 -2.64 -14.22 34.94
N LYS A 590 -3.78 -14.32 34.26
CA LYS A 590 -4.07 -15.51 33.45
C LYS A 590 -3.10 -15.58 32.28
N LEU A 591 -2.69 -16.80 31.95
CA LEU A 591 -1.80 -17.09 30.82
C LEU A 591 -2.57 -17.88 29.76
N GLY A 592 -2.61 -17.39 28.53
CA GLY A 592 -3.20 -18.06 27.38
C GLY A 592 -2.26 -18.15 26.20
N ALA A 593 -2.68 -18.81 25.14
CA ALA A 593 -1.93 -18.93 23.89
C ALA A 593 -2.76 -18.55 22.67
N MET A 594 -2.07 -18.03 21.66
CA MET A 594 -2.66 -17.80 20.34
C MET A 594 -2.58 -19.08 19.52
N ILE A 595 -3.74 -19.55 19.06
CA ILE A 595 -3.84 -20.65 18.10
C ILE A 595 -3.67 -20.08 16.70
N GLU A 596 -2.46 -20.15 16.19
CA GLU A 596 -2.12 -19.63 14.86
C GLU A 596 -1.17 -20.56 14.09
N VAL A 597 -0.52 -21.50 14.79
CA VAL A 597 0.27 -22.59 14.19
C VAL A 597 -0.57 -23.85 14.14
N PRO A 598 -0.71 -24.53 12.98
CA PRO A 598 -1.57 -25.72 12.86
C PRO A 598 -1.22 -26.86 13.83
N ALA A 599 0.04 -26.99 14.28
CA ALA A 599 0.46 -27.99 15.26
C ALA A 599 -0.33 -27.89 16.58
N THR A 600 -0.66 -26.67 17.03
CA THR A 600 -1.40 -26.41 18.27
C THR A 600 -2.73 -27.15 18.34
N MET A 601 -3.40 -27.38 17.19
CA MET A 601 -4.67 -28.09 17.11
C MET A 601 -4.61 -29.55 17.57
N PHE A 602 -3.42 -30.13 17.64
CA PHE A 602 -3.19 -31.52 18.03
C PHE A 602 -2.68 -31.65 19.47
N LEU A 603 -2.51 -30.53 20.16
CA LEU A 603 -1.93 -30.44 21.51
C LEU A 603 -2.88 -29.73 22.48
N LEU A 604 -4.15 -29.49 22.08
CA LEU A 604 -5.07 -28.65 22.86
C LEU A 604 -5.34 -29.21 24.26
N GLU A 605 -5.47 -30.54 24.39
CA GLU A 605 -5.71 -31.21 25.66
C GLU A 605 -4.53 -30.99 26.61
N ASP A 606 -3.29 -31.24 26.14
CA ASP A 606 -2.09 -31.06 26.92
C ASP A 606 -1.85 -29.58 27.30
N LEU A 607 -2.13 -28.67 26.34
CA LEU A 607 -1.95 -27.23 26.55
C LEU A 607 -2.98 -26.65 27.53
N ALA A 608 -4.23 -27.11 27.51
CA ALA A 608 -5.30 -26.63 28.37
C ALA A 608 -5.04 -26.92 29.86
N GLU A 609 -4.23 -27.93 30.20
CA GLU A 609 -3.79 -28.18 31.59
C GLU A 609 -2.89 -27.05 32.12
N HIS A 610 -2.29 -26.28 31.22
CA HIS A 610 -1.29 -25.25 31.55
C HIS A 610 -1.70 -23.83 31.11
N LEU A 611 -2.84 -23.66 30.46
CA LEU A 611 -3.32 -22.38 29.96
C LEU A 611 -4.75 -22.10 30.41
N ASP A 612 -5.05 -20.83 30.67
CA ASP A 612 -6.34 -20.38 31.16
C ASP A 612 -7.33 -20.05 30.02
N PHE A 613 -6.83 -19.80 28.81
CA PHE A 613 -7.65 -19.48 27.63
C PHE A 613 -6.87 -19.67 26.32
N PHE A 614 -7.61 -19.72 25.22
CA PHE A 614 -7.08 -19.67 23.86
C PHE A 614 -7.68 -18.50 23.08
N SER A 615 -6.91 -17.97 22.13
CA SER A 615 -7.38 -16.98 21.14
C SER A 615 -6.90 -17.36 19.76
N ILE A 616 -7.78 -17.33 18.76
CA ILE A 616 -7.41 -17.75 17.39
C ILE A 616 -6.90 -16.56 16.61
N GLY A 617 -5.65 -16.65 16.14
CA GLY A 617 -5.05 -15.76 15.15
C GLY A 617 -5.35 -16.26 13.74
N SER A 618 -6.57 -15.97 13.21
CA SER A 618 -7.02 -16.55 11.95
C SER A 618 -6.14 -16.19 10.76
N ASN A 619 -5.43 -15.07 10.80
CA ASN A 619 -4.58 -14.63 9.72
C ASN A 619 -3.40 -15.60 9.49
N ASP A 620 -2.61 -15.82 10.52
CA ASP A 620 -1.45 -16.73 10.45
C ASP A 620 -1.91 -18.20 10.39
N LEU A 621 -2.98 -18.57 11.08
CA LEU A 621 -3.56 -19.91 10.98
C LEU A 621 -3.98 -20.26 9.56
N THR A 622 -4.61 -19.32 8.83
CA THR A 622 -4.98 -19.52 7.42
C THR A 622 -3.75 -19.63 6.55
N GLN A 623 -2.78 -18.74 6.72
CA GLN A 623 -1.52 -18.71 5.99
C GLN A 623 -0.78 -20.05 6.11
N TYR A 624 -0.58 -20.54 7.31
CA TYR A 624 0.15 -21.80 7.56
C TYR A 624 -0.65 -23.05 7.17
N THR A 625 -1.97 -23.03 7.36
CA THR A 625 -2.83 -24.16 6.95
C THR A 625 -2.86 -24.34 5.44
N LEU A 626 -2.97 -23.24 4.70
CA LEU A 626 -3.03 -23.27 3.24
C LEU A 626 -1.64 -23.23 2.59
N ALA A 627 -0.57 -23.02 3.38
CA ALA A 627 0.80 -22.79 2.91
C ALA A 627 0.88 -21.67 1.87
N VAL A 628 0.20 -20.55 2.13
CA VAL A 628 0.08 -19.40 1.22
C VAL A 628 0.56 -18.16 1.92
N ASP A 629 1.56 -17.51 1.37
CA ASP A 629 2.00 -16.19 1.82
C ASP A 629 1.02 -15.10 1.35
N ARG A 630 0.31 -14.49 2.31
CA ARG A 630 -0.69 -13.44 2.07
C ARG A 630 -0.10 -12.15 1.51
N SER A 631 1.20 -11.92 1.71
CA SER A 631 1.91 -10.74 1.22
C SER A 631 2.40 -10.90 -0.23
N ASN A 632 2.47 -12.13 -0.74
CA ASN A 632 2.90 -12.44 -2.09
C ASN A 632 1.73 -12.31 -3.09
N SER A 633 1.74 -11.27 -3.92
CA SER A 633 0.68 -10.95 -4.88
C SER A 633 0.33 -12.09 -5.86
N MET A 634 1.28 -12.98 -6.15
CA MET A 634 1.08 -14.10 -7.09
C MET A 634 0.17 -15.19 -6.50
N VAL A 635 0.23 -15.40 -5.19
CA VAL A 635 -0.50 -16.47 -4.49
C VAL A 635 -1.55 -15.97 -3.50
N ALA A 636 -1.57 -14.67 -3.18
CA ALA A 636 -2.51 -14.07 -2.23
C ALA A 636 -3.99 -14.40 -2.52
N LYS A 637 -4.33 -14.64 -3.80
CA LYS A 637 -5.69 -15.05 -4.21
C LYS A 637 -6.12 -16.41 -3.66
N LEU A 638 -5.17 -17.26 -3.22
CA LEU A 638 -5.42 -18.56 -2.62
C LEU A 638 -5.68 -18.45 -1.11
N TYR A 639 -5.35 -17.31 -0.52
CA TYR A 639 -5.59 -17.01 0.88
C TYR A 639 -7.06 -16.65 1.08
N ASP A 640 -7.83 -17.57 1.70
CA ASP A 640 -9.24 -17.31 2.04
C ASP A 640 -9.64 -18.07 3.31
N CYS A 641 -10.09 -17.34 4.32
CA CYS A 641 -10.54 -17.92 5.59
C CYS A 641 -11.87 -18.72 5.48
N PHE A 642 -12.60 -18.59 4.37
CA PHE A 642 -13.75 -19.43 4.04
C PHE A 642 -13.39 -20.75 3.34
N ASN A 643 -12.11 -21.03 3.18
CA ASN A 643 -11.67 -22.32 2.65
C ASN A 643 -12.26 -23.46 3.49
N PRO A 644 -12.81 -24.53 2.87
CA PRO A 644 -13.40 -25.66 3.61
C PRO A 644 -12.48 -26.26 4.68
N ALA A 645 -11.15 -26.26 4.46
CA ALA A 645 -10.19 -26.70 5.48
C ALA A 645 -10.25 -25.80 6.72
N MET A 646 -10.24 -24.47 6.53
CA MET A 646 -10.30 -23.50 7.63
C MET A 646 -11.62 -23.60 8.39
N VAL A 647 -12.74 -23.71 7.69
CA VAL A 647 -14.07 -23.86 8.30
C VAL A 647 -14.13 -25.10 9.20
N ARG A 648 -13.56 -26.23 8.73
CA ARG A 648 -13.49 -27.47 9.52
C ARG A 648 -12.52 -27.38 10.70
N ILE A 649 -11.40 -26.67 10.54
CA ILE A 649 -10.45 -26.38 11.63
C ILE A 649 -11.13 -25.55 12.71
N LEU A 650 -11.75 -24.43 12.36
CA LEU A 650 -12.41 -23.54 13.30
C LEU A 650 -13.51 -24.29 14.08
N TRP A 651 -14.30 -25.12 13.39
CA TRP A 651 -15.31 -25.96 14.05
C TRP A 651 -14.67 -26.97 15.01
N ARG A 652 -13.59 -27.63 14.61
CA ARG A 652 -12.86 -28.56 15.48
C ARG A 652 -12.30 -27.86 16.72
N LEU A 653 -11.70 -26.68 16.57
CA LEU A 653 -11.18 -25.87 17.68
C LEU A 653 -12.28 -25.52 18.67
N TYR A 654 -13.45 -25.03 18.16
CA TYR A 654 -14.59 -24.72 19.02
C TYR A 654 -15.07 -25.96 19.79
N ARG A 655 -15.22 -27.10 19.12
CA ARG A 655 -15.70 -28.32 19.73
C ARG A 655 -14.73 -28.79 20.85
N ILE A 656 -13.44 -28.86 20.58
CA ILE A 656 -12.48 -29.33 21.56
C ILE A 656 -12.35 -28.31 22.71
N CYS A 657 -12.01 -27.07 22.43
CA CYS A 657 -11.75 -26.07 23.48
C CYS A 657 -12.99 -25.79 24.34
N VAL A 658 -14.17 -25.54 23.70
CA VAL A 658 -15.34 -25.06 24.43
C VAL A 658 -16.24 -26.19 24.92
N GLN A 659 -16.46 -27.25 24.11
CA GLN A 659 -17.40 -28.30 24.47
C GLN A 659 -16.78 -29.46 25.24
N GLU A 660 -15.51 -29.80 24.94
CA GLU A 660 -14.82 -30.94 25.57
C GLU A 660 -13.95 -30.50 26.76
N LEU A 661 -13.19 -29.39 26.63
CA LEU A 661 -12.25 -28.92 27.64
C LEU A 661 -12.80 -27.80 28.54
N GLU A 662 -13.94 -27.23 28.22
CA GLU A 662 -14.54 -26.05 28.90
C GLU A 662 -13.54 -24.87 29.04
N CYS A 663 -12.58 -24.76 28.11
CA CYS A 663 -11.58 -23.71 28.07
C CYS A 663 -12.07 -22.52 27.22
N PRO A 664 -11.98 -21.27 27.71
CA PRO A 664 -12.37 -20.08 26.95
C PRO A 664 -11.66 -19.98 25.62
N LEU A 665 -12.42 -19.70 24.55
CA LEU A 665 -11.90 -19.55 23.18
C LEU A 665 -12.41 -18.27 22.54
N ALA A 666 -11.49 -17.38 22.15
CA ALA A 666 -11.78 -16.14 21.43
C ALA A 666 -11.28 -16.20 19.98
N MET A 667 -11.78 -15.29 19.16
CA MET A 667 -11.25 -15.00 17.82
C MET A 667 -10.72 -13.58 17.77
N CYS A 668 -9.44 -13.39 17.46
CA CYS A 668 -8.81 -12.06 17.34
C CYS A 668 -8.23 -11.76 15.95
N GLY A 669 -8.36 -12.68 15.00
CA GLY A 669 -7.97 -12.43 13.61
C GLY A 669 -8.99 -11.55 12.88
N GLU A 670 -8.60 -11.03 11.72
CA GLU A 670 -9.42 -10.13 10.89
C GLU A 670 -10.80 -10.69 10.51
N MET A 671 -10.94 -12.01 10.51
CA MET A 671 -12.20 -12.70 10.28
C MET A 671 -13.31 -12.29 11.25
N ALA A 672 -12.97 -11.91 12.49
CA ALA A 672 -13.95 -11.44 13.47
C ALA A 672 -14.58 -10.10 13.09
N GLY A 673 -13.83 -9.23 12.41
CA GLY A 673 -14.28 -7.92 11.90
C GLY A 673 -14.94 -7.95 10.52
N ASP A 674 -14.93 -9.11 9.84
CA ASP A 674 -15.67 -9.31 8.59
C ASP A 674 -17.10 -9.77 8.89
N PRO A 675 -18.16 -9.10 8.36
CA PRO A 675 -19.55 -9.48 8.62
C PRO A 675 -19.88 -10.94 8.31
N LEU A 676 -19.38 -11.47 7.18
CA LEU A 676 -19.57 -12.88 6.82
C LEU A 676 -18.79 -13.81 7.76
N GLY A 677 -17.55 -13.42 8.10
CA GLY A 677 -16.71 -14.14 9.05
C GLY A 677 -17.36 -14.20 10.44
N ALA A 678 -17.84 -13.07 10.94
CA ALA A 678 -18.49 -12.97 12.24
C ALA A 678 -19.71 -13.89 12.33
N ILE A 679 -20.64 -13.84 11.36
CA ILE A 679 -21.84 -14.71 11.38
C ILE A 679 -21.48 -16.19 11.20
N MET A 680 -20.43 -16.52 10.45
CA MET A 680 -19.95 -17.90 10.34
C MET A 680 -19.39 -18.38 11.68
N LEU A 681 -18.62 -17.58 12.40
CA LEU A 681 -18.13 -17.92 13.74
C LEU A 681 -19.27 -18.11 14.73
N ILE A 682 -20.25 -17.19 14.73
CA ILE A 682 -21.44 -17.30 15.57
C ILE A 682 -22.24 -18.57 15.24
N SER A 683 -22.33 -18.94 13.97
CA SER A 683 -23.00 -20.16 13.52
C SER A 683 -22.38 -21.46 14.08
N MET A 684 -21.06 -21.42 14.34
CA MET A 684 -20.31 -22.50 14.99
C MET A 684 -20.45 -22.51 16.52
N GLY A 685 -20.85 -21.38 17.13
CA GLY A 685 -20.99 -21.24 18.57
C GLY A 685 -20.01 -20.29 19.23
N TYR A 686 -19.11 -19.65 18.51
CA TYR A 686 -18.19 -18.63 19.08
C TYR A 686 -18.98 -17.49 19.71
N ARG A 687 -18.45 -16.93 20.83
CA ARG A 687 -19.11 -15.87 21.60
C ARG A 687 -18.15 -14.73 22.00
N GLU A 688 -16.86 -14.81 21.65
CA GLU A 688 -15.86 -13.78 21.89
C GLU A 688 -15.17 -13.43 20.56
N LEU A 689 -15.44 -12.22 20.05
CA LEU A 689 -14.94 -11.72 18.78
C LEU A 689 -14.18 -10.42 19.02
N SER A 690 -12.90 -10.42 18.73
CA SER A 690 -12.03 -9.25 18.86
C SER A 690 -11.62 -8.71 17.49
N MET A 691 -11.79 -7.40 17.27
CA MET A 691 -11.64 -6.75 15.99
C MET A 691 -11.10 -5.32 16.12
N ASN A 692 -10.75 -4.71 15.00
CA ASN A 692 -10.34 -3.32 14.97
C ASN A 692 -11.51 -2.40 15.34
N TYR A 693 -11.20 -1.24 15.93
CA TYR A 693 -12.20 -0.26 16.37
C TYR A 693 -13.22 0.11 15.28
N THR A 694 -12.76 0.29 14.05
CA THR A 694 -13.59 0.68 12.90
C THR A 694 -14.68 -0.34 12.53
N GLU A 695 -14.48 -1.60 12.91
CA GLU A 695 -15.39 -2.70 12.59
C GLU A 695 -16.48 -2.93 13.66
N ILE A 696 -16.23 -2.49 14.89
CA ILE A 696 -17.07 -2.80 16.06
C ILE A 696 -18.52 -2.41 15.83
N ALA A 697 -18.78 -1.17 15.44
CA ALA A 697 -20.14 -0.67 15.25
C ALA A 697 -20.91 -1.48 14.18
N ARG A 698 -20.23 -1.78 13.06
CA ARG A 698 -20.79 -2.59 11.96
C ARG A 698 -21.09 -4.01 12.38
N ILE A 699 -20.19 -4.66 13.08
CA ILE A 699 -20.38 -6.04 13.53
C ILE A 699 -21.50 -6.13 14.58
N LYS A 700 -21.56 -5.21 15.54
CA LYS A 700 -22.65 -5.14 16.51
C LYS A 700 -24.01 -4.96 15.82
N TYR A 701 -24.08 -4.10 14.80
CA TYR A 701 -25.29 -3.88 14.01
C TYR A 701 -25.76 -5.19 13.33
N VAL A 702 -24.84 -5.96 12.75
CA VAL A 702 -25.12 -7.26 12.13
C VAL A 702 -25.59 -8.26 13.17
N LEU A 703 -24.84 -8.43 14.27
CA LEU A 703 -25.11 -9.43 15.30
C LEU A 703 -26.52 -9.25 15.93
N ARG A 704 -26.99 -8.02 16.07
CA ARG A 704 -28.32 -7.72 16.62
C ARG A 704 -29.47 -8.09 15.67
N ARG A 705 -29.16 -8.38 14.39
CA ARG A 705 -30.16 -8.67 13.34
C ARG A 705 -30.16 -10.13 12.88
N VAL A 706 -29.35 -10.97 13.49
CA VAL A 706 -29.27 -12.40 13.17
C VAL A 706 -29.80 -13.27 14.30
N ASP A 707 -30.21 -14.49 13.96
CA ASP A 707 -30.69 -15.54 14.90
C ASP A 707 -29.68 -16.70 14.90
N THR A 708 -29.15 -17.06 16.07
CA THR A 708 -28.11 -18.10 16.16
C THR A 708 -28.60 -19.48 15.79
N ARG A 709 -29.91 -19.77 15.94
CA ARG A 709 -30.53 -21.05 15.58
C ARG A 709 -30.58 -21.21 14.07
N GLU A 710 -30.98 -20.15 13.35
CA GLU A 710 -30.95 -20.14 11.87
C GLU A 710 -29.53 -20.31 11.36
N LEU A 711 -28.59 -19.57 11.93
CA LEU A 711 -27.18 -19.66 11.59
C LEU A 711 -26.59 -21.06 11.84
N ALA A 712 -26.99 -21.74 12.91
CA ALA A 712 -26.58 -23.12 13.20
C ALA A 712 -27.08 -24.11 12.12
N GLU A 713 -28.30 -23.91 11.59
CA GLU A 713 -28.80 -24.72 10.47
C GLU A 713 -28.08 -24.47 9.16
N ILE A 714 -27.68 -23.22 8.93
CA ILE A 714 -26.83 -22.86 7.79
C ILE A 714 -25.46 -23.55 7.92
N PHE A 715 -24.84 -23.48 9.10
CA PHE A 715 -23.56 -24.11 9.36
C PHE A 715 -23.55 -25.63 9.12
N LYS A 716 -24.62 -26.34 9.57
CA LYS A 716 -24.76 -27.79 9.33
C LYS A 716 -24.72 -28.17 7.84
N ARG A 717 -25.12 -27.25 6.98
CA ARG A 717 -25.05 -27.42 5.52
C ARG A 717 -23.68 -26.96 4.99
N ALA A 718 -23.20 -25.78 5.42
CA ALA A 718 -21.96 -25.16 4.95
C ALA A 718 -20.73 -26.05 5.20
N ILE A 719 -20.62 -26.71 6.37
CA ILE A 719 -19.47 -27.58 6.71
C ILE A 719 -19.31 -28.79 5.79
N LYS A 720 -20.37 -29.18 5.07
CA LYS A 720 -20.39 -30.30 4.11
C LYS A 720 -19.94 -29.86 2.71
N LEU A 721 -19.88 -28.57 2.45
CA LEU A 721 -19.46 -28.03 1.15
C LEU A 721 -17.95 -28.20 0.94
N SER A 722 -17.57 -28.25 -0.33
CA SER A 722 -16.19 -28.49 -0.74
C SER A 722 -15.53 -27.29 -1.43
N THR A 723 -16.26 -26.19 -1.64
CA THR A 723 -15.74 -24.99 -2.28
C THR A 723 -15.93 -23.74 -1.40
N THR A 724 -14.95 -22.85 -1.44
CA THR A 724 -14.99 -21.55 -0.74
C THR A 724 -16.17 -20.69 -1.21
N THR A 725 -16.41 -20.69 -2.53
CA THR A 725 -17.49 -19.90 -3.14
C THR A 725 -18.86 -20.31 -2.64
N ASP A 726 -19.14 -21.61 -2.58
CA ASP A 726 -20.45 -22.10 -2.13
C ASP A 726 -20.67 -21.82 -0.64
N ILE A 727 -19.63 -21.98 0.19
CA ILE A 727 -19.70 -21.65 1.62
C ILE A 727 -20.01 -20.16 1.78
N ARG A 728 -19.26 -19.31 1.13
CA ARG A 728 -19.43 -17.84 1.19
C ARG A 728 -20.82 -17.44 0.73
N GLN A 729 -21.30 -18.02 -0.39
CA GLN A 729 -22.60 -17.69 -0.96
C GLN A 729 -23.76 -18.00 0.00
N MET A 730 -23.69 -19.06 0.77
CA MET A 730 -24.74 -19.39 1.76
C MET A 730 -24.90 -18.30 2.82
N TYR A 731 -23.81 -17.73 3.32
CA TYR A 731 -23.86 -16.65 4.31
C TYR A 731 -24.24 -15.30 3.67
N VAL A 732 -23.85 -15.06 2.43
CA VAL A 732 -24.31 -13.91 1.63
C VAL A 732 -25.82 -13.94 1.45
N ASP A 733 -26.37 -15.09 1.07
CA ASP A 733 -27.82 -15.25 0.86
C ASP A 733 -28.60 -15.03 2.16
N TYR A 734 -28.10 -15.53 3.28
CA TYR A 734 -28.71 -15.28 4.59
C TYR A 734 -28.72 -13.79 4.95
N LEU A 735 -27.61 -13.07 4.76
CA LEU A 735 -27.59 -11.62 5.02
C LEU A 735 -28.54 -10.86 4.08
N LYS A 736 -28.68 -11.28 2.82
CA LYS A 736 -29.66 -10.71 1.89
C LYS A 736 -31.11 -10.95 2.37
N GLU A 737 -31.43 -12.16 2.83
CA GLU A 737 -32.75 -12.48 3.40
C GLU A 737 -33.06 -11.64 4.63
N LYS A 738 -32.05 -11.28 5.43
CA LYS A 738 -32.21 -10.40 6.60
C LYS A 738 -32.24 -8.90 6.25
N GLY A 739 -32.19 -8.53 4.96
CA GLY A 739 -32.15 -7.14 4.53
C GLY A 739 -30.81 -6.44 4.80
N LEU A 740 -29.73 -7.22 4.98
CA LEU A 740 -28.39 -6.73 5.28
C LEU A 740 -27.44 -6.79 4.06
N ALA A 741 -28.02 -6.85 2.85
CA ALA A 741 -27.24 -6.94 1.61
C ALA A 741 -26.24 -5.77 1.42
N GLU A 742 -26.64 -4.58 1.87
CA GLU A 742 -25.82 -3.37 1.71
C GLU A 742 -24.54 -3.40 2.54
N ILE A 743 -24.52 -4.12 3.65
CA ILE A 743 -23.35 -4.30 4.52
C ILE A 743 -22.23 -5.07 3.80
N LEU A 744 -22.56 -5.88 2.80
CA LEU A 744 -21.62 -6.67 2.00
C LEU A 744 -20.85 -5.82 0.97
N ASN A 745 -21.34 -4.63 0.64
CA ASN A 745 -20.77 -3.76 -0.40
C ASN A 745 -19.77 -2.74 0.16
N ILE A 746 -19.55 -2.72 1.48
CA ILE A 746 -18.67 -1.81 2.19
C ILE A 746 -17.22 -2.36 2.26
N LYS A 747 -16.74 -3.00 1.20
CA LYS A 747 -15.32 -3.34 1.05
C LYS A 747 -14.84 -2.96 -0.32
#